data_6f16d5b70506a1a6bf1d1a3b89e150c4
#
_entry.id   6f16d5b70506a1a6bf1d1a3b89e150c4
#
_cell.length_a   1.000
_cell.length_b   1.000
_cell.length_c   1.000
_cell.angle_alpha   90.00
_cell.angle_beta   90.00
_cell.angle_gamma   90.00
#
_symmetry.space_group_name_H-M   'P 1'
#
loop_
_entity.id
_entity.type
_entity.pdbx_description
1 polymer ?
#
loop_
_entity_poly.entity_id
_entity_poly.type
_entity_poly.pdbx_seq_one_letter_code
_entity_poly.pdbx_strand_id
1 'polypeptide(L)'
;MLAVSFMIPIASCNKNKKTESSHSGKLIEEDMPWFETKTYQIDNGVDPDRKTQFIHSQLAGSDENNYIFFTQGNYEYPKDYDSEYESYLKLLIANVVVVDKKSGETKKIIDLLHSFDEGELPNGVVYLNGKITVNTGKFDAGTNRQIVREYQMDPLTGDVLSVTEEEPNKQASQLFIIGGYQIQVSINWNMDPPEGYLFVTDPSGNEKEIKIEDGNTYMFSVENIVPRGEDKAVVLLGANLGYDYFELDLKKGSLKKLNPAEFDWLDSYSISNMTGGSDGNIYSATPAGIYRIDLKNKTREEVFNYSWCSANRNSLANYSIGQISEDSFILYGEKYDPTPFASFANWSASAFEIIEFTKAGKNPHAGKRILELYSPSGNLDEAMCDALAKYNETNGKYFIEVTDRYSSGSSNLNSINSDDELSRSENERDAAISNRLSMDILSGDGPDMFLDISHIDRLNNSNYLIDLAPYAANLDPDKYFTNIIDNAKVDGKLYNLPLCFGISGIFTNGAYAGASGFGFTTAEYVDFLRGPLNGNDVISFGQPYYFACLFNTSRNKFIKDGKADFSGPEFAAIAEYVKDNVPEKSLSWNEGGSSSFGSYGAGMFEYTKPAIYTTSKDFADYLITLQQLESGNAILGLPSLDGRGPVTVVSSSIAVSVQAYDKDACIEFVKLLMSDEIQKEYSLNGSFVLNREYFRTTGEEAVDYYNKTTVSSLFGGYFEKTPENRVKYTKEHIDVLENTILNCSSATTEDADINKVLVEEMPAYFSGQKTLDQVIRIAQDRVQKVLDERG
;
A
#
# COMPACT_ATOMS: atom_id res chain seq x y z
N MET A 1 30.67 -35.40 -30.75
CA MET A 1 29.47 -35.23 -31.58
C MET A 1 28.28 -35.75 -30.80
N LEU A 2 27.49 -34.86 -30.26
CA LEU A 2 26.05 -34.92 -30.06
C LEU A 2 25.69 -33.63 -29.29
N ALA A 3 25.20 -32.65 -30.05
CA ALA A 3 24.62 -31.45 -29.49
C ALA A 3 23.25 -31.86 -28.92
N VAL A 4 23.10 -31.78 -27.62
CA VAL A 4 21.78 -31.86 -26.96
C VAL A 4 21.31 -30.42 -26.75
N SER A 5 20.44 -29.95 -27.65
CA SER A 5 19.66 -28.73 -27.48
C SER A 5 18.69 -28.97 -26.33
N PHE A 6 18.98 -28.37 -25.16
CA PHE A 6 17.96 -28.18 -24.15
C PHE A 6 16.99 -27.10 -24.64
N MET A 7 15.90 -27.53 -25.26
CA MET A 7 14.71 -26.68 -25.30
C MET A 7 14.17 -26.56 -23.87
N ILE A 8 14.37 -25.41 -23.27
CA ILE A 8 13.64 -24.99 -22.09
C ILE A 8 12.18 -24.91 -22.54
N PRO A 9 11.24 -25.60 -21.90
CA PRO A 9 9.85 -25.39 -22.21
C PRO A 9 9.53 -23.95 -21.83
N ILE A 10 9.28 -23.11 -22.82
CA ILE A 10 8.59 -21.85 -22.64
C ILE A 10 7.31 -22.21 -21.90
N ALA A 11 7.21 -21.79 -20.63
CA ALA A 11 6.02 -21.93 -19.83
C ALA A 11 4.86 -21.41 -20.68
N SER A 12 3.86 -22.24 -20.87
CA SER A 12 2.70 -21.93 -21.69
C SER A 12 2.10 -20.64 -21.16
N CYS A 13 2.21 -19.57 -21.92
CA CYS A 13 1.34 -18.42 -21.77
C CYS A 13 -0.08 -18.97 -21.67
N ASN A 14 -0.72 -18.67 -20.57
CA ASN A 14 -2.11 -19.02 -20.30
C ASN A 14 -2.96 -18.33 -21.39
N LYS A 15 -3.37 -19.08 -22.40
CA LYS A 15 -4.07 -18.58 -23.59
C LYS A 15 -5.48 -18.05 -23.34
N ASN A 16 -5.88 -17.85 -22.09
CA ASN A 16 -7.24 -17.48 -21.70
C ASN A 16 -7.36 -16.14 -20.93
N LYS A 17 -6.29 -15.36 -20.77
CA LYS A 17 -6.50 -13.95 -20.43
C LYS A 17 -6.85 -13.23 -21.73
N LYS A 18 -8.12 -12.86 -21.93
CA LYS A 18 -8.45 -11.70 -22.79
C LYS A 18 -7.76 -10.51 -22.12
N THR A 19 -6.62 -10.11 -22.63
CA THR A 19 -6.00 -8.83 -22.29
C THR A 19 -7.00 -7.77 -22.68
N GLU A 20 -7.40 -6.93 -21.74
CA GLU A 20 -8.17 -5.74 -22.03
C GLU A 20 -7.34 -4.93 -23.03
N SER A 21 -7.95 -4.54 -24.17
CA SER A 21 -7.27 -3.75 -25.19
C SER A 21 -7.13 -2.31 -24.73
N SER A 22 -6.09 -1.60 -25.16
CA SER A 22 -5.90 -0.18 -24.88
C SER A 22 -7.11 0.66 -25.27
N HIS A 23 -7.43 1.65 -24.45
CA HIS A 23 -8.38 2.72 -24.76
C HIS A 23 -7.70 3.94 -25.39
N SER A 24 -6.36 3.96 -25.48
CA SER A 24 -5.61 5.07 -26.08
C SER A 24 -6.12 5.45 -27.48
N GLY A 25 -6.35 6.73 -27.67
CA GLY A 25 -6.84 7.30 -28.92
C GLY A 25 -8.30 6.99 -29.27
N LYS A 26 -9.03 6.17 -28.50
CA LYS A 26 -10.46 5.95 -28.73
C LYS A 26 -11.24 7.24 -28.55
N LEU A 27 -12.21 7.46 -29.42
CA LEU A 27 -13.16 8.57 -29.28
C LEU A 27 -14.19 8.21 -28.20
N ILE A 28 -14.44 9.12 -27.29
CA ILE A 28 -15.53 8.97 -26.34
C ILE A 28 -16.84 9.23 -27.08
N GLU A 29 -17.65 8.20 -27.20
CA GLU A 29 -18.99 8.28 -27.80
C GLU A 29 -20.01 8.69 -26.75
N GLU A 30 -21.19 9.19 -27.17
CA GLU A 30 -22.24 9.66 -26.26
C GLU A 30 -22.78 8.54 -25.34
N ASP A 31 -22.73 7.28 -25.79
CA ASP A 31 -23.24 6.10 -25.06
C ASP A 31 -22.18 5.39 -24.22
N MET A 32 -20.91 5.85 -24.23
CA MET A 32 -19.87 5.29 -23.35
C MET A 32 -20.21 5.59 -21.89
N PRO A 33 -19.86 4.69 -20.96
CA PRO A 33 -20.21 4.83 -19.56
C PRO A 33 -19.76 6.16 -18.95
N TRP A 34 -20.69 6.80 -18.26
CA TRP A 34 -20.46 7.91 -17.36
C TRP A 34 -21.47 7.84 -16.23
N PHE A 35 -21.07 8.19 -15.03
CA PHE A 35 -21.95 8.14 -13.87
C PHE A 35 -22.08 9.51 -13.23
N GLU A 36 -23.31 9.95 -13.10
CA GLU A 36 -23.64 11.10 -12.27
C GLU A 36 -23.51 10.72 -10.80
N THR A 37 -22.93 11.61 -10.01
CA THR A 37 -22.65 11.36 -8.61
C THR A 37 -23.50 12.26 -7.72
N LYS A 38 -23.97 11.69 -6.61
CA LYS A 38 -24.63 12.45 -5.55
C LYS A 38 -24.02 12.03 -4.21
N THR A 39 -23.36 12.98 -3.54
CA THR A 39 -22.71 12.76 -2.26
C THR A 39 -23.62 13.20 -1.13
N TYR A 40 -23.75 12.35 -0.12
CA TYR A 40 -24.44 12.63 1.13
C TYR A 40 -23.44 12.59 2.28
N GLN A 41 -23.37 13.64 3.07
CA GLN A 41 -22.67 13.63 4.35
C GLN A 41 -23.63 13.11 5.42
N ILE A 42 -23.21 12.06 6.12
CA ILE A 42 -24.05 11.33 7.06
C ILE A 42 -23.65 11.69 8.48
N ASP A 43 -24.63 12.12 9.27
CA ASP A 43 -24.47 12.19 10.71
C ASP A 43 -24.46 10.75 11.27
N ASN A 44 -23.26 10.27 11.65
CA ASN A 44 -23.05 8.96 12.22
C ASN A 44 -22.99 8.96 13.76
N GLY A 45 -23.36 10.08 14.39
CA GLY A 45 -23.41 10.24 15.84
C GLY A 45 -22.05 10.41 16.50
N VAL A 46 -21.02 10.71 15.72
CA VAL A 46 -19.71 11.07 16.24
C VAL A 46 -19.70 12.54 16.62
N ASP A 47 -19.23 12.87 17.82
CA ASP A 47 -19.13 14.24 18.27
C ASP A 47 -18.12 15.04 17.41
N PRO A 48 -18.54 16.05 16.65
CA PRO A 48 -17.66 16.78 15.75
C PRO A 48 -16.62 17.65 16.49
N ASP A 49 -16.83 17.94 17.77
CA ASP A 49 -15.90 18.72 18.59
C ASP A 49 -14.78 17.85 19.22
N ARG A 50 -14.85 16.53 19.04
CA ARG A 50 -13.86 15.57 19.53
C ARG A 50 -13.16 14.89 18.36
N LYS A 51 -11.83 14.86 18.43
CA LYS A 51 -11.04 14.10 17.45
C LYS A 51 -11.18 12.59 17.70
N THR A 52 -11.33 11.86 16.62
CA THR A 52 -11.31 10.39 16.64
C THR A 52 -9.87 9.89 16.46
N GLN A 53 -9.49 8.88 17.23
CA GLN A 53 -8.25 8.14 16.98
C GLN A 53 -8.45 7.09 15.88
N PHE A 54 -9.60 6.42 15.94
CA PHE A 54 -10.02 5.43 14.97
C PHE A 54 -11.53 5.50 14.82
N ILE A 55 -12.02 5.37 13.59
CA ILE A 55 -13.43 5.23 13.29
C ILE A 55 -13.61 4.38 12.05
N HIS A 56 -14.61 3.54 12.05
CA HIS A 56 -14.99 2.72 10.92
C HIS A 56 -16.49 2.52 10.89
N SER A 57 -17.10 2.80 9.73
CA SER A 57 -18.52 2.55 9.48
C SER A 57 -18.68 1.46 8.43
N GLN A 58 -19.48 0.46 8.74
CA GLN A 58 -19.78 -0.63 7.82
C GLN A 58 -21.30 -0.73 7.58
N LEU A 59 -21.70 -1.14 6.38
CA LEU A 59 -23.09 -1.39 6.06
C LEU A 59 -23.57 -2.68 6.73
N ALA A 60 -24.39 -2.53 7.76
CA ALA A 60 -25.01 -3.67 8.46
C ALA A 60 -26.15 -4.31 7.66
N GLY A 61 -26.73 -3.57 6.72
CA GLY A 61 -27.77 -4.03 5.82
C GLY A 61 -28.65 -2.89 5.30
N SER A 62 -29.67 -3.23 4.53
CA SER A 62 -30.60 -2.24 4.00
C SER A 62 -32.00 -2.83 3.76
N ASP A 63 -33.03 -1.96 3.73
CA ASP A 63 -34.37 -2.27 3.26
C ASP A 63 -34.73 -1.40 2.03
N GLU A 64 -36.00 -1.36 1.65
CA GLU A 64 -36.46 -0.53 0.50
C GLU A 64 -36.16 0.95 0.69
N ASN A 65 -36.21 1.45 1.94
CA ASN A 65 -36.17 2.86 2.25
C ASN A 65 -34.90 3.32 2.97
N ASN A 66 -34.15 2.41 3.59
CA ASN A 66 -33.07 2.78 4.50
C ASN A 66 -31.81 1.97 4.25
N TYR A 67 -30.65 2.63 4.46
CA TYR A 67 -29.38 1.99 4.78
C TYR A 67 -29.22 1.96 6.29
N ILE A 68 -28.68 0.87 6.82
CA ILE A 68 -28.36 0.72 8.23
C ILE A 68 -26.86 0.49 8.35
N PHE A 69 -26.16 1.43 8.99
CA PHE A 69 -24.72 1.35 9.22
C PHE A 69 -24.42 1.05 10.68
N PHE A 70 -23.31 0.39 10.92
CA PHE A 70 -22.70 0.27 12.23
C PHE A 70 -21.40 1.07 12.23
N THR A 71 -21.35 2.13 13.04
CA THR A 71 -20.19 2.98 13.24
C THR A 71 -19.54 2.61 14.56
N GLN A 72 -18.26 2.23 14.53
CA GLN A 72 -17.47 1.89 15.70
C GLN A 72 -16.12 2.60 15.69
N GLY A 73 -15.58 2.86 16.85
CA GLY A 73 -14.29 3.52 16.98
C GLY A 73 -14.01 4.03 18.38
N ASN A 74 -13.05 4.93 18.47
CA ASN A 74 -12.77 5.64 19.72
C ASN A 74 -12.25 7.06 19.44
N TYR A 75 -12.50 7.94 20.38
CA TYR A 75 -11.93 9.27 20.43
C TYR A 75 -10.46 9.22 20.88
N GLU A 76 -9.69 10.28 20.54
CA GLU A 76 -8.32 10.44 21.05
C GLU A 76 -8.28 10.44 22.57
N TYR A 77 -7.22 9.84 23.13
CA TYR A 77 -6.98 9.83 24.56
C TYR A 77 -6.68 11.26 25.06
N PRO A 78 -7.39 11.74 26.11
CA PRO A 78 -7.06 13.03 26.70
C PRO A 78 -5.66 12.99 27.35
N LYS A 79 -5.02 14.16 27.47
CA LYS A 79 -3.66 14.27 28.01
C LYS A 79 -3.52 13.79 29.47
N ASP A 80 -4.64 13.82 30.22
CA ASP A 80 -4.77 13.41 31.62
C ASP A 80 -5.47 12.05 31.75
N TYR A 81 -5.40 11.21 30.72
CA TYR A 81 -6.00 9.89 30.71
C TYR A 81 -5.38 9.00 31.80
N ASP A 82 -6.23 8.44 32.64
CA ASP A 82 -5.85 7.71 33.82
C ASP A 82 -5.71 6.19 33.65
N SER A 83 -5.92 5.68 32.41
CA SER A 83 -5.92 4.26 32.07
C SER A 83 -6.96 3.39 32.80
N GLU A 84 -7.93 4.00 33.47
CA GLU A 84 -9.01 3.27 34.11
C GLU A 84 -10.04 2.78 33.07
N TYR A 85 -10.62 1.60 33.29
CA TYR A 85 -11.57 1.01 32.32
C TYR A 85 -12.81 1.89 32.07
N GLU A 86 -13.32 2.56 33.12
CA GLU A 86 -14.43 3.51 32.98
C GLU A 86 -14.08 4.73 32.14
N SER A 87 -12.84 5.19 32.21
CA SER A 87 -12.32 6.28 31.37
C SER A 87 -12.17 5.84 29.92
N TYR A 88 -11.77 4.59 29.69
CA TYR A 88 -11.72 4.00 28.35
C TYR A 88 -13.11 3.89 27.70
N LEU A 89 -14.12 3.43 28.45
CA LEU A 89 -15.49 3.31 27.92
C LEU A 89 -16.07 4.63 27.42
N LYS A 90 -15.68 5.76 28.02
CA LYS A 90 -16.10 7.11 27.59
C LYS A 90 -15.46 7.57 26.27
N LEU A 91 -14.47 6.86 25.82
CA LEU A 91 -13.80 7.13 24.55
C LEU A 91 -14.39 6.30 23.40
N LEU A 92 -15.09 5.21 23.72
CA LEU A 92 -15.65 4.33 22.69
C LEU A 92 -16.78 4.98 21.92
N ILE A 93 -16.93 4.56 20.68
CA ILE A 93 -18.02 4.89 19.76
C ILE A 93 -18.61 3.56 19.28
N ALA A 94 -19.91 3.39 19.43
CA ALA A 94 -20.62 2.24 18.88
C ALA A 94 -22.07 2.62 18.57
N ASN A 95 -22.34 3.07 17.34
CA ASN A 95 -23.62 3.58 16.92
C ASN A 95 -24.21 2.74 15.79
N VAL A 96 -25.51 2.48 15.84
CA VAL A 96 -26.26 2.10 14.65
C VAL A 96 -26.91 3.36 14.06
N VAL A 97 -26.68 3.56 12.77
CA VAL A 97 -27.11 4.75 12.04
C VAL A 97 -28.09 4.34 10.94
N VAL A 98 -29.33 4.82 11.00
CA VAL A 98 -30.37 4.56 10.01
C VAL A 98 -30.49 5.77 9.08
N VAL A 99 -30.18 5.57 7.80
CA VAL A 99 -30.12 6.63 6.79
C VAL A 99 -31.22 6.43 5.75
N ASP A 100 -31.96 7.47 5.44
CA ASP A 100 -32.98 7.45 4.37
C ASP A 100 -32.28 7.37 3.00
N LYS A 101 -32.61 6.36 2.20
CA LYS A 101 -32.00 6.15 0.86
C LYS A 101 -32.26 7.31 -0.11
N LYS A 102 -33.41 7.97 0.01
CA LYS A 102 -33.84 8.99 -0.94
C LYS A 102 -33.24 10.35 -0.64
N SER A 103 -33.23 10.73 0.65
CA SER A 103 -32.71 12.05 1.06
C SER A 103 -31.23 12.03 1.49
N GLY A 104 -30.71 10.89 1.92
CA GLY A 104 -29.42 10.79 2.59
C GLY A 104 -29.44 11.29 4.03
N GLU A 105 -30.60 11.59 4.60
CA GLU A 105 -30.74 12.10 5.95
C GLU A 105 -30.67 10.96 6.98
N THR A 106 -29.95 11.19 8.07
CA THR A 106 -29.98 10.30 9.22
C THR A 106 -31.32 10.38 9.94
N LYS A 107 -32.08 9.28 9.92
CA LYS A 107 -33.37 9.15 10.59
C LYS A 107 -33.25 8.84 12.07
N LYS A 108 -32.24 8.02 12.42
CA LYS A 108 -32.06 7.54 13.78
C LYS A 108 -30.60 7.19 14.01
N ILE A 109 -30.11 7.56 15.18
CA ILE A 109 -28.85 7.08 15.76
C ILE A 109 -29.20 6.32 17.03
N ILE A 110 -28.68 5.10 17.17
CA ILE A 110 -28.83 4.25 18.36
C ILE A 110 -27.45 4.08 18.97
N ASP A 111 -27.24 4.66 20.12
CA ASP A 111 -26.02 4.48 20.90
C ASP A 111 -26.06 3.11 21.60
N LEU A 112 -25.26 2.18 21.10
CA LEU A 112 -25.22 0.82 21.60
C LEU A 112 -24.53 0.69 22.97
N LEU A 113 -23.61 1.61 23.30
CA LEU A 113 -22.90 1.56 24.59
C LEU A 113 -23.84 1.83 25.78
N HIS A 114 -24.94 2.52 25.54
CA HIS A 114 -25.97 2.82 26.55
C HIS A 114 -27.26 1.98 26.39
N SER A 115 -27.28 1.03 25.43
CA SER A 115 -28.46 0.20 25.14
C SER A 115 -28.43 -1.17 25.86
N PHE A 116 -27.32 -1.54 26.45
CA PHE A 116 -27.08 -2.85 27.08
C PHE A 116 -26.71 -2.72 28.55
N ASP A 117 -26.52 -3.87 29.21
CA ASP A 117 -26.06 -3.92 30.58
C ASP A 117 -24.64 -3.31 30.72
N GLU A 118 -24.35 -2.73 31.87
CA GLU A 118 -23.08 -2.06 32.12
C GLU A 118 -21.88 -2.99 31.82
N GLY A 119 -20.97 -2.50 30.96
CA GLY A 119 -19.76 -3.20 30.55
C GLY A 119 -19.95 -4.21 29.42
N GLU A 120 -21.14 -4.33 28.82
CA GLU A 120 -21.30 -5.07 27.58
C GLU A 120 -20.89 -4.22 26.39
N LEU A 121 -20.03 -4.76 25.52
CA LEU A 121 -19.56 -4.10 24.32
C LEU A 121 -20.10 -4.81 23.08
N PRO A 122 -20.61 -4.06 22.09
CA PRO A 122 -21.05 -4.63 20.83
C PRO A 122 -19.82 -5.07 20.00
N ASN A 123 -19.89 -6.27 19.42
CA ASN A 123 -18.84 -6.86 18.59
C ASN A 123 -19.22 -6.95 17.11
N GLY A 124 -20.52 -6.95 16.81
CA GLY A 124 -21.01 -7.03 15.45
C GLY A 124 -22.48 -6.66 15.37
N VAL A 125 -22.86 -6.05 14.26
CA VAL A 125 -24.23 -5.60 13.97
C VAL A 125 -24.63 -6.06 12.58
N VAL A 126 -25.85 -6.62 12.48
CA VAL A 126 -26.45 -6.99 11.20
C VAL A 126 -27.91 -6.55 11.17
N TYR A 127 -28.36 -6.10 10.01
CA TYR A 127 -29.75 -5.82 9.74
C TYR A 127 -30.34 -6.92 8.86
N LEU A 128 -31.33 -7.63 9.40
CA LEU A 128 -31.99 -8.73 8.70
C LEU A 128 -33.48 -8.80 9.06
N ASN A 129 -34.35 -9.03 8.06
CA ASN A 129 -35.80 -9.19 8.26
C ASN A 129 -36.46 -8.08 9.08
N GLY A 130 -36.04 -6.83 8.85
CA GLY A 130 -36.62 -5.67 9.54
C GLY A 130 -36.12 -5.44 10.96
N LYS A 131 -35.09 -6.17 11.42
CA LYS A 131 -34.54 -6.05 12.77
C LYS A 131 -33.02 -5.86 12.71
N ILE A 132 -32.50 -5.19 13.72
CA ILE A 132 -31.07 -5.13 13.99
C ILE A 132 -30.73 -6.27 14.97
N THR A 133 -29.76 -7.08 14.60
CA THR A 133 -29.17 -8.08 15.50
C THR A 133 -27.80 -7.58 15.95
N VAL A 134 -27.59 -7.48 17.26
CA VAL A 134 -26.34 -7.03 17.88
C VAL A 134 -25.78 -8.15 18.75
N ASN A 135 -24.55 -8.57 18.45
CA ASN A 135 -23.83 -9.47 19.33
C ASN A 135 -22.96 -8.66 20.29
N THR A 136 -23.04 -8.98 21.58
CA THR A 136 -22.29 -8.31 22.63
C THR A 136 -21.40 -9.28 23.37
N GLY A 137 -20.37 -8.75 24.03
CA GLY A 137 -19.51 -9.51 24.94
C GLY A 137 -19.17 -8.74 26.19
N LYS A 138 -19.14 -9.43 27.33
CA LYS A 138 -18.72 -8.90 28.62
C LYS A 138 -17.89 -9.94 29.37
N PHE A 139 -16.78 -9.53 29.96
CA PHE A 139 -16.04 -10.36 30.88
C PHE A 139 -16.56 -10.17 32.29
N ASP A 140 -17.08 -11.24 32.93
CA ASP A 140 -17.50 -11.25 34.33
C ASP A 140 -16.33 -11.72 35.20
N ALA A 141 -15.68 -10.77 35.86
CA ALA A 141 -14.57 -11.05 36.78
C ALA A 141 -14.98 -11.87 37.99
N GLY A 142 -16.26 -11.82 38.39
CA GLY A 142 -16.77 -12.57 39.56
C GLY A 142 -16.86 -14.07 39.29
N THR A 143 -17.23 -14.45 38.07
CA THR A 143 -17.34 -15.86 37.65
C THR A 143 -16.16 -16.30 36.76
N ASN A 144 -15.29 -15.39 36.39
CA ASN A 144 -14.19 -15.61 35.45
C ASN A 144 -14.67 -16.19 34.12
N ARG A 145 -15.78 -15.66 33.58
CA ARG A 145 -16.41 -16.13 32.33
C ARG A 145 -16.70 -14.99 31.41
N GLN A 146 -16.64 -15.30 30.11
CA GLN A 146 -17.16 -14.46 29.06
C GLN A 146 -18.68 -14.67 28.98
N ILE A 147 -19.45 -13.57 29.07
CA ILE A 147 -20.88 -13.57 28.79
C ILE A 147 -21.05 -13.05 27.39
N VAL A 148 -21.75 -13.80 26.55
CA VAL A 148 -22.07 -13.43 25.17
C VAL A 148 -23.58 -13.37 25.02
N ARG A 149 -24.10 -12.30 24.43
CA ARG A 149 -25.54 -12.12 24.20
C ARG A 149 -25.82 -11.64 22.80
N GLU A 150 -26.94 -12.13 22.26
CA GLU A 150 -27.54 -11.61 21.02
C GLU A 150 -28.77 -10.78 21.38
N TYR A 151 -28.78 -9.54 20.94
CA TYR A 151 -29.90 -8.60 21.09
C TYR A 151 -30.58 -8.42 19.74
N GLN A 152 -31.91 -8.55 19.69
CA GLN A 152 -32.71 -8.09 18.56
C GLN A 152 -33.34 -6.75 18.90
N MET A 153 -33.18 -5.77 18.02
CA MET A 153 -33.62 -4.40 18.26
C MET A 153 -34.44 -3.88 17.07
N ASP A 154 -35.36 -2.97 17.38
CA ASP A 154 -36.12 -2.22 16.38
C ASP A 154 -35.23 -1.10 15.78
N PRO A 155 -35.03 -1.03 14.45
CA PRO A 155 -34.12 -0.06 13.84
C PRO A 155 -34.60 1.40 13.96
N LEU A 156 -35.91 1.64 14.14
CA LEU A 156 -36.45 2.98 14.18
C LEU A 156 -36.59 3.54 15.60
N THR A 157 -36.91 2.69 16.56
CA THR A 157 -37.01 3.09 17.96
C THR A 157 -35.73 2.90 18.75
N GLY A 158 -34.98 1.85 18.47
CA GLY A 158 -33.84 1.41 19.24
C GLY A 158 -34.22 0.49 20.41
N ASP A 159 -35.50 0.11 20.51
CA ASP A 159 -36.00 -0.74 21.58
C ASP A 159 -35.47 -2.17 21.44
N VAL A 160 -35.04 -2.76 22.54
CA VAL A 160 -34.68 -4.18 22.61
C VAL A 160 -35.96 -5.03 22.52
N LEU A 161 -36.06 -5.86 21.48
CA LEU A 161 -37.18 -6.75 21.23
C LEU A 161 -37.02 -8.11 21.91
N SER A 162 -35.78 -8.61 21.93
CA SER A 162 -35.41 -9.86 22.62
C SER A 162 -33.93 -9.89 22.92
N VAL A 163 -33.55 -10.68 23.92
CA VAL A 163 -32.17 -10.99 24.26
C VAL A 163 -32.03 -12.50 24.50
N THR A 164 -30.95 -13.07 23.96
CA THR A 164 -30.58 -14.47 24.12
C THR A 164 -29.14 -14.54 24.63
N GLU A 165 -28.90 -15.32 25.67
CA GLU A 165 -27.53 -15.60 26.12
C GLU A 165 -26.98 -16.76 25.30
N GLU A 166 -25.81 -16.58 24.71
CA GLU A 166 -25.14 -17.53 23.83
C GLU A 166 -23.93 -18.17 24.51
N GLU A 167 -23.48 -19.30 23.96
CA GLU A 167 -22.23 -19.92 24.42
C GLU A 167 -21.02 -19.03 24.15
N PRO A 168 -19.99 -19.00 25.03
CA PRO A 168 -18.84 -18.10 24.89
C PRO A 168 -18.06 -18.22 23.57
N ASN A 169 -18.06 -19.39 22.94
CA ASN A 169 -17.43 -19.60 21.63
C ASN A 169 -18.26 -19.02 20.47
N LYS A 170 -19.46 -18.51 20.70
CA LYS A 170 -20.30 -17.82 19.73
C LYS A 170 -20.18 -16.31 19.74
N GLN A 171 -19.16 -15.77 20.36
CA GLN A 171 -18.89 -14.33 20.28
C GLN A 171 -18.60 -13.94 18.82
N ALA A 172 -19.62 -13.51 18.08
CA ALA A 172 -19.48 -13.10 16.70
C ALA A 172 -18.58 -11.89 16.58
N SER A 173 -17.56 -12.01 15.75
CA SER A 173 -16.75 -10.88 15.30
C SER A 173 -17.26 -10.33 13.96
N GLN A 174 -17.85 -11.19 13.12
CA GLN A 174 -18.35 -10.84 11.79
C GLN A 174 -19.53 -11.73 11.42
N LEU A 175 -20.41 -11.22 10.55
CA LEU A 175 -21.53 -11.98 10.01
C LEU A 175 -21.63 -11.76 8.51
N PHE A 176 -21.76 -12.87 7.75
CA PHE A 176 -21.95 -12.89 6.30
C PHE A 176 -23.27 -13.54 5.93
N ILE A 177 -23.87 -13.08 4.83
CA ILE A 177 -25.09 -13.67 4.29
C ILE A 177 -24.82 -14.09 2.85
N ILE A 178 -24.92 -15.39 2.58
CA ILE A 178 -24.66 -15.97 1.26
C ILE A 178 -25.77 -16.96 0.91
N GLY A 179 -26.50 -16.72 -0.17
CA GLY A 179 -27.54 -17.63 -0.66
C GLY A 179 -28.64 -17.91 0.38
N GLY A 180 -28.90 -16.95 1.31
CA GLY A 180 -29.83 -17.11 2.42
C GLY A 180 -29.28 -17.83 3.65
N TYR A 181 -28.05 -18.33 3.60
CA TYR A 181 -27.33 -18.83 4.78
C TYR A 181 -26.72 -17.65 5.55
N GLN A 182 -26.78 -17.73 6.89
CA GLN A 182 -26.05 -16.83 7.79
C GLN A 182 -24.76 -17.53 8.20
N ILE A 183 -23.64 -16.86 8.08
CA ILE A 183 -22.32 -17.37 8.46
C ILE A 183 -21.73 -16.42 9.51
N GLN A 184 -21.77 -16.83 10.74
CA GLN A 184 -21.20 -16.09 11.87
C GLN A 184 -19.76 -16.55 12.07
N VAL A 185 -18.83 -15.60 12.15
CA VAL A 185 -17.43 -15.85 12.46
C VAL A 185 -17.20 -15.58 13.94
N SER A 186 -16.52 -16.49 14.61
CA SER A 186 -16.08 -16.31 16.00
C SER A 186 -14.64 -16.74 16.15
N ILE A 187 -13.84 -15.93 16.85
CA ILE A 187 -12.44 -16.24 17.20
C ILE A 187 -12.29 -16.21 18.70
N ASN A 188 -11.92 -17.34 19.26
CA ASN A 188 -11.65 -17.47 20.71
C ASN A 188 -10.19 -17.11 21.01
N TRP A 189 -9.96 -15.86 21.35
CA TRP A 189 -8.64 -15.31 21.70
C TRP A 189 -8.12 -15.77 23.05
N ASN A 190 -8.95 -16.42 23.88
CA ASN A 190 -8.56 -16.94 25.19
C ASN A 190 -7.80 -18.28 25.11
N MET A 191 -7.71 -18.85 23.91
CA MET A 191 -6.93 -20.05 23.63
C MET A 191 -5.57 -19.65 23.07
N ASP A 192 -4.55 -20.46 23.34
CA ASP A 192 -3.22 -20.29 22.78
C ASP A 192 -2.82 -21.62 22.09
N PRO A 193 -2.80 -21.68 20.74
CA PRO A 193 -3.17 -20.62 19.78
C PRO A 193 -4.68 -20.30 19.75
N PRO A 194 -5.10 -19.11 19.26
CA PRO A 194 -6.51 -18.76 19.10
C PRO A 194 -7.25 -19.75 18.21
N GLU A 195 -8.50 -20.04 18.54
CA GLU A 195 -9.34 -20.96 17.77
C GLU A 195 -10.45 -20.23 17.04
N GLY A 196 -10.60 -20.50 15.73
CA GLY A 196 -11.66 -19.92 14.90
C GLY A 196 -12.79 -20.88 14.63
N TYR A 197 -14.02 -20.35 14.57
CA TYR A 197 -15.23 -21.08 14.31
C TYR A 197 -16.11 -20.35 13.28
N LEU A 198 -16.78 -21.12 12.43
CA LEU A 198 -17.87 -20.65 11.59
C LEU A 198 -19.17 -21.33 12.07
N PHE A 199 -20.16 -20.53 12.36
CA PHE A 199 -21.52 -21.02 12.64
C PHE A 199 -22.37 -20.74 11.41
N VAL A 200 -22.78 -21.81 10.71
CA VAL A 200 -23.53 -21.71 9.47
C VAL A 200 -24.97 -22.08 9.72
N THR A 201 -25.86 -21.08 9.67
CA THR A 201 -27.30 -21.26 9.83
C THR A 201 -27.96 -21.26 8.47
N ASP A 202 -28.71 -22.34 8.16
CA ASP A 202 -29.44 -22.48 6.90
C ASP A 202 -30.73 -21.61 6.89
N PRO A 203 -31.38 -21.40 5.73
CA PRO A 203 -32.62 -20.65 5.64
C PRO A 203 -33.78 -21.19 6.48
N SER A 204 -33.68 -22.42 6.98
CA SER A 204 -34.69 -23.08 7.85
C SER A 204 -34.37 -22.89 9.34
N GLY A 205 -33.23 -22.25 9.68
CA GLY A 205 -32.78 -21.99 11.04
C GLY A 205 -31.94 -23.11 11.67
N ASN A 206 -31.51 -24.12 10.89
CA ASN A 206 -30.60 -25.14 11.40
C ASN A 206 -29.17 -24.66 11.37
N GLU A 207 -28.48 -24.69 12.50
CA GLU A 207 -27.10 -24.25 12.65
C GLU A 207 -26.12 -25.42 12.62
N LYS A 208 -24.96 -25.18 12.03
CA LYS A 208 -23.78 -26.07 12.04
C LYS A 208 -22.54 -25.31 12.50
N GLU A 209 -21.85 -25.87 13.47
CA GLU A 209 -20.56 -25.38 13.93
C GLU A 209 -19.42 -26.03 13.12
N ILE A 210 -18.49 -25.22 12.65
CA ILE A 210 -17.33 -25.65 11.85
C ILE A 210 -16.10 -25.01 12.48
N LYS A 211 -15.21 -25.81 13.05
CA LYS A 211 -13.91 -25.33 13.51
C LYS A 211 -13.01 -25.10 12.32
N ILE A 212 -12.31 -23.98 12.30
CA ILE A 212 -11.31 -23.65 11.28
C ILE A 212 -10.01 -24.34 11.67
N GLU A 213 -9.61 -25.36 10.90
CA GLU A 213 -8.34 -26.06 11.08
C GLU A 213 -7.43 -25.75 9.88
N ASP A 214 -6.50 -24.81 10.02
CA ASP A 214 -5.60 -24.44 8.95
C ASP A 214 -4.23 -25.14 8.99
N GLY A 215 -3.91 -25.80 10.11
CA GLY A 215 -2.61 -26.44 10.34
C GLY A 215 -1.47 -25.48 10.63
N ASN A 216 -1.72 -24.18 10.65
CA ASN A 216 -0.79 -23.13 11.05
C ASN A 216 -1.11 -22.64 12.47
N THR A 217 -0.07 -22.32 13.22
CA THR A 217 -0.17 -22.00 14.65
C THR A 217 -0.78 -20.63 14.97
N TYR A 218 -1.00 -19.78 13.97
CA TYR A 218 -1.49 -18.41 14.17
C TYR A 218 -2.48 -18.00 13.06
N MET A 219 -3.76 -18.17 13.36
CA MET A 219 -4.84 -17.54 12.59
C MET A 219 -5.12 -16.16 13.20
N PHE A 220 -5.17 -15.11 12.34
CA PHE A 220 -5.38 -13.73 12.81
C PHE A 220 -6.79 -13.23 12.57
N SER A 221 -7.43 -13.60 11.45
CA SER A 221 -8.73 -13.05 11.09
C SER A 221 -9.39 -13.87 9.97
N VAL A 222 -10.71 -13.78 9.87
CA VAL A 222 -11.44 -14.07 8.64
C VAL A 222 -11.61 -12.75 7.91
N GLU A 223 -10.89 -12.56 6.81
CA GLU A 223 -10.91 -11.31 6.07
C GLU A 223 -12.17 -11.16 5.23
N ASN A 224 -12.61 -12.25 4.63
CA ASN A 224 -13.81 -12.22 3.79
C ASN A 224 -14.41 -13.62 3.59
N ILE A 225 -15.72 -13.63 3.30
CA ILE A 225 -16.42 -14.83 2.83
C ILE A 225 -17.27 -14.44 1.62
N VAL A 226 -16.95 -15.01 0.44
CA VAL A 226 -17.61 -14.65 -0.82
C VAL A 226 -18.28 -15.87 -1.46
N PRO A 227 -19.41 -15.70 -2.16
CA PRO A 227 -20.11 -16.82 -2.78
C PRO A 227 -19.25 -17.49 -3.88
N ARG A 228 -19.33 -18.83 -3.99
CA ARG A 228 -18.74 -19.61 -5.09
C ARG A 228 -19.79 -20.54 -5.70
N GLY A 229 -20.92 -19.99 -6.13
CA GLY A 229 -22.08 -20.70 -6.61
C GLY A 229 -23.19 -20.78 -5.54
N GLU A 230 -24.20 -21.62 -5.75
CA GLU A 230 -25.42 -21.62 -4.94
C GLU A 230 -25.22 -22.09 -3.48
N ASP A 231 -24.35 -23.10 -3.26
CA ASP A 231 -24.22 -23.76 -1.95
C ASP A 231 -22.77 -23.77 -1.43
N LYS A 232 -21.89 -22.94 -2.00
CA LYS A 232 -20.49 -22.85 -1.63
C LYS A 232 -20.03 -21.43 -1.49
N ALA A 233 -19.02 -21.24 -0.64
CA ALA A 233 -18.33 -19.96 -0.47
C ALA A 233 -16.81 -20.17 -0.48
N VAL A 234 -16.06 -19.11 -0.75
CA VAL A 234 -14.64 -19.04 -0.46
C VAL A 234 -14.48 -18.24 0.81
N VAL A 235 -13.80 -18.83 1.80
CA VAL A 235 -13.39 -18.17 3.03
C VAL A 235 -11.94 -17.73 2.87
N LEU A 236 -11.68 -16.46 3.10
CA LEU A 236 -10.37 -15.85 3.08
C LEU A 236 -9.89 -15.65 4.52
N LEU A 237 -8.83 -16.36 4.89
CA LEU A 237 -8.20 -16.21 6.21
C LEU A 237 -6.95 -15.36 6.11
N GLY A 238 -6.84 -14.35 6.96
CA GLY A 238 -5.60 -13.63 7.17
C GLY A 238 -4.60 -14.53 7.90
N ALA A 239 -3.42 -14.71 7.31
CA ALA A 239 -2.30 -15.47 7.87
C ALA A 239 -1.06 -14.59 7.81
N ASN A 240 -0.14 -14.72 8.75
CA ASN A 240 1.09 -13.92 9.00
C ASN A 240 1.43 -12.78 8.01
N LEU A 241 1.49 -13.01 6.70
CA LEU A 241 1.84 -12.04 5.66
C LEU A 241 1.01 -12.21 4.37
N GLY A 242 -0.16 -12.84 4.42
CA GLY A 242 -1.00 -13.04 3.26
C GLY A 242 -2.28 -13.79 3.61
N TYR A 243 -2.79 -14.57 2.67
CA TYR A 243 -4.10 -15.20 2.82
C TYR A 243 -4.08 -16.69 2.57
N ASP A 244 -4.79 -17.43 3.40
CA ASP A 244 -5.19 -18.81 3.15
C ASP A 244 -6.63 -18.86 2.63
N TYR A 245 -6.89 -19.77 1.70
CA TYR A 245 -8.18 -19.91 1.04
C TYR A 245 -8.83 -21.23 1.37
N PHE A 246 -10.14 -21.21 1.68
CA PHE A 246 -10.91 -22.42 1.95
C PHE A 246 -12.22 -22.40 1.16
N GLU A 247 -12.64 -23.56 0.68
CA GLU A 247 -14.00 -23.77 0.18
C GLU A 247 -14.88 -24.19 1.34
N LEU A 248 -15.92 -23.41 1.63
CA LEU A 248 -16.98 -23.71 2.56
C LEU A 248 -18.17 -24.31 1.80
N ASP A 249 -18.52 -25.55 2.10
CA ASP A 249 -19.76 -26.18 1.62
C ASP A 249 -20.88 -25.87 2.62
N LEU A 250 -21.77 -24.94 2.25
CA LEU A 250 -22.84 -24.43 3.12
C LEU A 250 -23.85 -25.52 3.51
N LYS A 251 -24.16 -26.42 2.55
CA LYS A 251 -25.10 -27.53 2.81
C LYS A 251 -24.52 -28.60 3.74
N LYS A 252 -23.25 -28.95 3.54
CA LYS A 252 -22.62 -29.99 4.36
C LYS A 252 -22.12 -29.45 5.68
N GLY A 253 -21.80 -28.17 5.75
CA GLY A 253 -21.09 -27.58 6.88
C GLY A 253 -19.68 -28.13 6.98
N SER A 254 -18.90 -28.04 5.89
CA SER A 254 -17.52 -28.52 5.84
C SER A 254 -16.60 -27.52 5.17
N LEU A 255 -15.39 -27.42 5.69
CA LEU A 255 -14.34 -26.53 5.20
C LEU A 255 -13.23 -27.37 4.55
N LYS A 256 -12.71 -26.91 3.41
CA LYS A 256 -11.61 -27.56 2.68
C LYS A 256 -10.61 -26.52 2.22
N LYS A 257 -9.34 -26.65 2.61
CA LYS A 257 -8.26 -25.78 2.15
C LYS A 257 -8.09 -25.88 0.63
N LEU A 258 -7.98 -24.73 -0.02
CA LEU A 258 -7.74 -24.58 -1.45
C LEU A 258 -6.26 -24.33 -1.71
N ASN A 259 -5.82 -24.59 -2.94
CA ASN A 259 -4.47 -24.22 -3.35
C ASN A 259 -4.42 -22.69 -3.62
N PRO A 260 -3.57 -21.91 -2.95
CA PRO A 260 -3.42 -20.48 -3.20
C PRO A 260 -3.20 -20.13 -4.67
N ALA A 261 -2.50 -20.99 -5.44
CA ALA A 261 -2.30 -20.80 -6.88
C ALA A 261 -3.59 -20.77 -7.73
N GLU A 262 -4.74 -21.16 -7.16
CA GLU A 262 -6.03 -20.96 -7.83
C GLU A 262 -6.41 -19.49 -7.95
N PHE A 263 -5.82 -18.62 -7.10
CA PHE A 263 -6.13 -17.20 -6.97
C PHE A 263 -5.01 -16.27 -7.45
N ASP A 264 -3.87 -16.78 -7.94
CA ASP A 264 -2.74 -16.01 -8.45
C ASP A 264 -3.08 -15.03 -9.61
N TRP A 265 -4.27 -15.17 -10.20
CA TRP A 265 -4.78 -14.28 -11.24
C TRP A 265 -5.48 -13.03 -10.69
N LEU A 266 -5.71 -12.95 -9.38
CA LEU A 266 -6.26 -11.81 -8.65
C LEU A 266 -5.16 -11.21 -7.76
N ASP A 267 -5.17 -9.90 -7.62
CA ASP A 267 -4.36 -9.24 -6.61
C ASP A 267 -4.99 -9.37 -5.21
N SER A 268 -4.18 -9.24 -4.17
CA SER A 268 -4.62 -9.41 -2.78
C SER A 268 -5.68 -8.39 -2.37
N TYR A 269 -5.55 -7.16 -2.86
CA TYR A 269 -6.51 -6.10 -2.59
C TYR A 269 -7.88 -6.43 -3.19
N SER A 270 -7.91 -6.91 -4.43
CA SER A 270 -9.15 -7.36 -5.07
C SER A 270 -9.84 -8.45 -4.28
N ILE A 271 -9.08 -9.39 -3.70
CA ILE A 271 -9.65 -10.53 -2.96
C ILE A 271 -10.27 -10.09 -1.63
N SER A 272 -9.57 -9.26 -0.86
CA SER A 272 -10.06 -8.79 0.44
C SER A 272 -11.29 -7.88 0.31
N ASN A 273 -11.41 -7.16 -0.81
CA ASN A 273 -12.50 -6.22 -1.07
C ASN A 273 -13.64 -6.79 -1.95
N MET A 274 -13.75 -8.11 -2.06
CA MET A 274 -14.88 -8.73 -2.74
C MET A 274 -16.18 -8.60 -1.95
N THR A 275 -17.26 -8.30 -2.66
CA THR A 275 -18.61 -8.28 -2.09
C THR A 275 -19.62 -8.94 -3.03
N GLY A 276 -20.69 -9.52 -2.47
CA GLY A 276 -21.80 -10.03 -3.25
C GLY A 276 -22.74 -8.92 -3.69
N GLY A 277 -23.04 -8.81 -4.97
CA GLY A 277 -24.06 -7.91 -5.50
C GLY A 277 -25.48 -8.43 -5.31
N SER A 278 -26.47 -7.52 -5.37
CA SER A 278 -27.90 -7.87 -5.30
C SER A 278 -28.38 -8.73 -6.49
N ASP A 279 -27.61 -8.75 -7.56
CA ASP A 279 -27.80 -9.56 -8.77
C ASP A 279 -27.18 -10.96 -8.71
N GLY A 280 -26.52 -11.30 -7.57
CA GLY A 280 -25.85 -12.57 -7.34
C GLY A 280 -24.44 -12.68 -7.95
N ASN A 281 -23.92 -11.61 -8.56
CA ASN A 281 -22.53 -11.52 -9.00
C ASN A 281 -21.61 -11.14 -7.83
N ILE A 282 -20.31 -11.35 -8.03
CA ILE A 282 -19.27 -10.89 -7.12
C ILE A 282 -18.62 -9.67 -7.73
N TYR A 283 -18.40 -8.66 -6.90
CA TYR A 283 -17.72 -7.43 -7.26
C TYR A 283 -16.51 -7.20 -6.36
N SER A 284 -15.50 -6.53 -6.89
CA SER A 284 -14.33 -6.11 -6.13
C SER A 284 -14.02 -4.66 -6.45
N ALA A 285 -13.92 -3.83 -5.42
CA ALA A 285 -13.34 -2.51 -5.55
C ALA A 285 -11.81 -2.65 -5.60
N THR A 286 -11.18 -1.96 -6.54
CA THR A 286 -9.74 -1.79 -6.64
C THR A 286 -9.41 -0.30 -6.60
N PRO A 287 -8.14 0.10 -6.45
CA PRO A 287 -7.79 1.52 -6.55
C PRO A 287 -8.11 2.18 -7.91
N ALA A 288 -8.32 1.39 -8.96
CA ALA A 288 -8.66 1.89 -10.30
C ALA A 288 -10.16 1.97 -10.56
N GLY A 289 -10.96 1.10 -9.93
CA GLY A 289 -12.39 1.01 -10.19
C GLY A 289 -13.02 -0.24 -9.59
N ILE A 290 -14.20 -0.60 -10.09
CA ILE A 290 -14.95 -1.78 -9.65
C ILE A 290 -14.98 -2.80 -10.78
N TYR A 291 -14.66 -4.04 -10.44
CA TYR A 291 -14.65 -5.19 -11.36
C TYR A 291 -15.67 -6.22 -10.93
N ARG A 292 -16.35 -6.80 -11.91
CA ARG A 292 -17.14 -8.04 -11.73
C ARG A 292 -16.19 -9.24 -11.81
N ILE A 293 -16.24 -10.10 -10.82
CA ILE A 293 -15.33 -11.24 -10.64
C ILE A 293 -16.06 -12.55 -10.92
N ASP A 294 -15.56 -13.34 -11.86
CA ASP A 294 -16.02 -14.72 -12.10
C ASP A 294 -14.94 -15.69 -11.59
N LEU A 295 -15.13 -16.17 -10.38
CA LEU A 295 -14.20 -17.14 -9.74
C LEU A 295 -14.15 -18.48 -10.48
N LYS A 296 -15.21 -18.87 -11.20
CA LYS A 296 -15.29 -20.14 -11.92
C LYS A 296 -14.48 -20.10 -13.21
N ASN A 297 -14.64 -19.03 -13.99
CA ASN A 297 -13.98 -18.86 -15.29
C ASN A 297 -12.64 -18.14 -15.16
N LYS A 298 -12.29 -17.64 -13.96
CA LYS A 298 -11.08 -16.86 -13.66
C LYS A 298 -10.97 -15.61 -14.56
N THR A 299 -12.05 -14.85 -14.62
CA THR A 299 -12.11 -13.59 -15.37
C THR A 299 -12.55 -12.44 -14.48
N ARG A 300 -12.06 -11.24 -14.80
CA ARG A 300 -12.55 -9.99 -14.24
C ARG A 300 -13.04 -9.12 -15.40
N GLU A 301 -14.08 -8.35 -15.16
CA GLU A 301 -14.66 -7.41 -16.11
C GLU A 301 -14.82 -6.07 -15.40
N GLU A 302 -14.22 -5.00 -15.97
CA GLU A 302 -14.38 -3.64 -15.46
C GLU A 302 -15.82 -3.19 -15.67
N VAL A 303 -16.51 -2.88 -14.58
CA VAL A 303 -17.89 -2.38 -14.60
C VAL A 303 -17.95 -0.89 -14.30
N PHE A 304 -16.94 -0.38 -13.62
CA PHE A 304 -16.82 1.03 -13.30
C PHE A 304 -15.34 1.41 -13.15
N ASN A 305 -14.90 2.39 -13.92
CA ASN A 305 -13.61 3.06 -13.71
C ASN A 305 -13.83 4.36 -12.97
N TYR A 306 -13.02 4.64 -11.96
CA TYR A 306 -13.14 5.89 -11.21
C TYR A 306 -12.92 7.15 -12.06
N SER A 307 -12.36 7.01 -13.27
CA SER A 307 -12.32 8.10 -14.25
C SER A 307 -13.68 8.39 -14.92
N TRP A 308 -14.70 7.52 -14.78
CA TRP A 308 -16.02 7.69 -15.42
C TRP A 308 -17.03 8.46 -14.57
N CYS A 309 -16.55 9.28 -13.66
CA CYS A 309 -17.37 10.17 -12.85
C CYS A 309 -16.58 11.44 -12.46
N SER A 310 -17.24 12.39 -11.82
CA SER A 310 -16.63 13.62 -11.32
C SER A 310 -16.28 13.57 -9.82
N ALA A 311 -16.48 12.44 -9.14
CA ALA A 311 -16.12 12.30 -7.74
C ALA A 311 -14.60 12.22 -7.56
N ASN A 312 -14.11 12.63 -6.38
CA ASN A 312 -12.70 12.56 -6.07
C ASN A 312 -12.22 11.11 -6.02
N ARG A 313 -11.32 10.75 -6.94
CA ARG A 313 -10.81 9.39 -7.10
C ARG A 313 -10.08 8.88 -5.86
N ASN A 314 -9.34 9.75 -5.16
CA ASN A 314 -8.63 9.36 -3.94
C ASN A 314 -9.60 8.87 -2.86
N SER A 315 -10.71 9.58 -2.65
CA SER A 315 -11.77 9.13 -1.73
C SER A 315 -12.36 7.80 -2.19
N LEU A 316 -12.69 7.65 -3.48
CA LEU A 316 -13.30 6.44 -4.03
C LEU A 316 -12.45 5.18 -3.83
N ALA A 317 -11.13 5.30 -3.95
CA ALA A 317 -10.20 4.19 -3.77
C ALA A 317 -10.24 3.58 -2.35
N ASN A 318 -10.71 4.34 -1.37
CA ASN A 318 -10.77 3.93 0.04
C ASN A 318 -12.20 3.57 0.51
N TYR A 319 -13.21 3.71 -0.36
CA TYR A 319 -14.60 3.45 0.00
C TYR A 319 -15.02 2.01 -0.29
N SER A 320 -15.90 1.50 0.54
CA SER A 320 -16.49 0.17 0.40
C SER A 320 -17.70 0.19 -0.53
N ILE A 321 -17.93 -0.90 -1.25
CA ILE A 321 -19.15 -1.10 -2.04
C ILE A 321 -20.31 -1.39 -1.08
N GLY A 322 -21.33 -0.55 -1.12
CA GLY A 322 -22.52 -0.78 -0.30
C GLY A 322 -23.57 -1.61 -1.03
N GLN A 323 -24.09 -1.09 -2.11
CA GLN A 323 -25.10 -1.76 -2.95
C GLN A 323 -24.72 -1.53 -4.41
N ILE A 324 -24.80 -2.57 -5.22
CA ILE A 324 -24.44 -2.50 -6.64
C ILE A 324 -25.49 -3.17 -7.51
N SER A 325 -25.81 -2.52 -8.63
CA SER A 325 -26.60 -3.02 -9.74
C SER A 325 -25.98 -2.52 -11.05
N GLU A 326 -26.48 -2.95 -12.19
CA GLU A 326 -25.93 -2.59 -13.51
C GLU A 326 -25.94 -1.07 -13.79
N ASP A 327 -26.99 -0.35 -13.34
CA ASP A 327 -27.19 1.07 -13.66
C ASP A 327 -26.98 2.01 -12.48
N SER A 328 -26.86 1.50 -11.28
CA SER A 328 -26.66 2.31 -10.08
C SER A 328 -25.97 1.53 -8.97
N PHE A 329 -25.14 2.22 -8.20
CA PHE A 329 -24.48 1.66 -7.02
C PHE A 329 -24.15 2.75 -6.03
N ILE A 330 -23.80 2.35 -4.81
CA ILE A 330 -23.26 3.24 -3.80
C ILE A 330 -21.89 2.78 -3.34
N LEU A 331 -21.02 3.75 -3.12
CA LEU A 331 -19.82 3.61 -2.31
C LEU A 331 -20.01 4.41 -1.01
N TYR A 332 -19.43 3.93 0.06
CA TYR A 332 -19.47 4.61 1.36
C TYR A 332 -18.13 4.47 2.08
N GLY A 333 -17.82 5.47 2.89
CA GLY A 333 -16.59 5.44 3.70
C GLY A 333 -16.39 6.72 4.50
N GLU A 334 -15.38 6.70 5.33
CA GLU A 334 -14.92 7.87 6.05
C GLU A 334 -14.06 8.74 5.13
N LYS A 335 -14.39 10.03 5.09
CA LYS A 335 -13.54 11.03 4.48
C LYS A 335 -12.52 11.48 5.52
N TYR A 336 -11.27 11.34 5.17
CA TYR A 336 -10.17 11.83 5.98
C TYR A 336 -9.71 13.16 5.40
N ASP A 337 -9.62 14.19 6.23
CA ASP A 337 -8.94 15.40 5.80
C ASP A 337 -7.44 15.11 5.68
N PRO A 338 -6.79 15.53 4.60
CA PRO A 338 -5.36 15.44 4.50
C PRO A 338 -4.78 16.30 5.63
N THR A 339 -4.41 15.65 6.72
CA THR A 339 -3.63 16.31 7.77
C THR A 339 -2.18 16.16 7.35
N PRO A 340 -1.50 17.26 6.91
CA PRO A 340 -0.08 17.20 6.64
C PRO A 340 0.60 16.56 7.84
N PHE A 341 1.49 15.59 7.61
CA PHE A 341 2.28 14.93 8.66
C PHE A 341 1.54 13.97 9.60
N ALA A 342 0.26 13.67 9.38
CA ALA A 342 -0.38 12.59 10.12
C ALA A 342 0.22 11.25 9.70
N SER A 343 0.92 10.58 10.61
CA SER A 343 1.19 9.15 10.45
C SER A 343 -0.14 8.39 10.42
N PHE A 344 -0.15 7.18 9.84
CA PHE A 344 -1.33 6.31 9.73
C PHE A 344 -2.17 6.18 11.02
N ALA A 345 -1.60 6.50 12.18
CA ALA A 345 -2.25 6.44 13.48
C ALA A 345 -3.11 7.68 13.83
N ASN A 346 -3.10 8.74 13.02
CA ASN A 346 -3.73 10.03 13.36
C ASN A 346 -4.67 10.57 12.27
N TRP A 347 -5.20 9.70 11.43
CA TRP A 347 -6.22 10.11 10.48
C TRP A 347 -7.55 10.27 11.22
N SER A 348 -7.88 11.51 11.56
CA SER A 348 -9.22 11.83 12.05
C SER A 348 -10.17 11.92 10.85
N ALA A 349 -11.20 11.12 10.85
CA ALA A 349 -12.25 11.25 9.85
C ALA A 349 -12.97 12.59 10.04
N SER A 350 -13.08 13.35 8.95
CA SER A 350 -13.81 14.64 8.95
C SER A 350 -15.29 14.48 8.65
N ALA A 351 -15.66 13.40 7.96
CA ALA A 351 -17.04 13.09 7.62
C ALA A 351 -17.20 11.60 7.32
N PHE A 352 -18.42 11.10 7.47
CA PHE A 352 -18.87 9.84 6.89
C PHE A 352 -19.74 10.15 5.67
N GLU A 353 -19.42 9.53 4.53
CA GLU A 353 -20.08 9.85 3.26
C GLU A 353 -20.67 8.60 2.58
N ILE A 354 -21.79 8.82 1.90
CA ILE A 354 -22.32 7.89 0.90
C ILE A 354 -22.30 8.61 -0.44
N ILE A 355 -21.71 7.98 -1.45
CA ILE A 355 -21.76 8.47 -2.83
C ILE A 355 -22.64 7.52 -3.64
N GLU A 356 -23.72 8.06 -4.17
CA GLU A 356 -24.61 7.38 -5.10
C GLU A 356 -24.18 7.68 -6.53
N PHE A 357 -24.08 6.62 -7.31
CA PHE A 357 -23.72 6.64 -8.72
C PHE A 357 -24.93 6.20 -9.55
N THR A 358 -25.28 6.99 -10.52
CA THR A 358 -26.35 6.67 -11.48
C THR A 358 -25.82 6.83 -12.89
N LYS A 359 -26.00 5.82 -13.72
CA LYS A 359 -25.54 5.86 -15.12
C LYS A 359 -26.21 7.01 -15.87
N ALA A 360 -25.39 7.88 -16.42
CA ALA A 360 -25.86 9.04 -17.18
C ALA A 360 -26.43 8.61 -18.54
N GLY A 361 -27.40 9.36 -19.03
CA GLY A 361 -27.96 9.13 -20.36
C GLY A 361 -26.98 9.44 -21.51
N LYS A 362 -25.95 10.26 -21.22
CA LYS A 362 -24.91 10.67 -22.17
C LYS A 362 -23.61 10.96 -21.45
N ASN A 363 -22.49 10.59 -22.05
CA ASN A 363 -21.18 10.96 -21.55
C ASN A 363 -20.88 12.45 -21.82
N PRO A 364 -20.61 13.29 -20.81
CA PRO A 364 -20.37 14.73 -20.97
C PRO A 364 -19.05 15.04 -21.70
N HIS A 365 -18.14 14.07 -21.78
CA HIS A 365 -16.86 14.17 -22.48
C HIS A 365 -16.90 13.62 -23.92
N ALA A 366 -18.09 13.30 -24.43
CA ALA A 366 -18.25 12.82 -25.80
C ALA A 366 -17.58 13.77 -26.82
N GLY A 367 -16.88 13.19 -27.77
CA GLY A 367 -16.07 13.92 -28.75
C GLY A 367 -14.61 14.15 -28.35
N LYS A 368 -14.22 13.94 -27.09
CA LYS A 368 -12.81 13.88 -26.65
C LYS A 368 -12.19 12.52 -26.97
N ARG A 369 -10.88 12.48 -27.09
CA ARG A 369 -10.12 11.22 -27.24
C ARG A 369 -9.44 10.84 -25.92
N ILE A 370 -9.43 9.56 -25.64
CA ILE A 370 -8.82 9.02 -24.42
C ILE A 370 -7.30 9.02 -24.58
N LEU A 371 -6.61 9.46 -23.50
CA LEU A 371 -5.21 9.19 -23.24
C LEU A 371 -5.16 8.27 -22.02
N GLU A 372 -4.51 7.12 -22.12
CA GLU A 372 -4.36 6.21 -21.01
C GLU A 372 -3.18 6.59 -20.12
N LEU A 373 -3.43 6.66 -18.82
CA LEU A 373 -2.41 6.81 -17.79
C LEU A 373 -2.35 5.52 -16.96
N TYR A 374 -1.23 4.83 -17.00
CA TYR A 374 -1.00 3.64 -16.18
C TYR A 374 -0.41 4.00 -14.82
N SER A 375 -0.97 3.44 -13.76
CA SER A 375 -0.42 3.45 -12.41
C SER A 375 -0.22 2.00 -11.93
N PRO A 376 0.99 1.60 -11.45
CA PRO A 376 1.23 0.24 -10.99
C PRO A 376 0.36 -0.19 -9.81
N SER A 377 0.08 0.72 -8.89
CA SER A 377 -0.79 0.49 -7.74
C SER A 377 -2.27 0.77 -8.03
N GLY A 378 -2.57 1.54 -9.07
CA GLY A 378 -3.89 2.13 -9.30
C GLY A 378 -4.23 3.26 -8.31
N ASN A 379 -3.53 3.35 -7.18
CA ASN A 379 -3.66 4.44 -6.22
C ASN A 379 -3.02 5.71 -6.76
N LEU A 380 -3.70 6.81 -6.58
CA LEU A 380 -3.21 8.14 -6.90
C LEU A 380 -3.34 9.01 -5.68
N ASP A 381 -2.30 9.81 -5.41
CA ASP A 381 -2.39 10.84 -4.39
C ASP A 381 -3.36 11.97 -4.79
N GLU A 382 -3.70 12.82 -3.83
CA GLU A 382 -4.69 13.88 -4.05
C GLU A 382 -4.22 14.89 -5.10
N ALA A 383 -2.94 15.26 -5.11
CA ALA A 383 -2.37 16.19 -6.08
C ALA A 383 -2.49 15.65 -7.52
N MET A 384 -2.28 14.35 -7.73
CA MET A 384 -2.47 13.71 -9.03
C MET A 384 -3.96 13.64 -9.40
N CYS A 385 -4.85 13.36 -8.46
CA CYS A 385 -6.29 13.35 -8.69
C CYS A 385 -6.80 14.74 -9.11
N ASP A 386 -6.32 15.80 -8.47
CA ASP A 386 -6.67 17.19 -8.80
C ASP A 386 -6.12 17.60 -10.17
N ALA A 387 -4.89 17.20 -10.48
CA ALA A 387 -4.31 17.44 -11.80
C ALA A 387 -5.11 16.76 -12.93
N LEU A 388 -5.53 15.50 -12.70
CA LEU A 388 -6.37 14.75 -13.65
C LEU A 388 -7.74 15.42 -13.82
N ALA A 389 -8.41 15.76 -12.73
CA ALA A 389 -9.70 16.44 -12.78
C ALA A 389 -9.59 17.76 -13.54
N LYS A 390 -8.60 18.58 -13.21
CA LYS A 390 -8.35 19.86 -13.88
C LYS A 390 -8.07 19.71 -15.37
N TYR A 391 -7.22 18.72 -15.75
CA TYR A 391 -6.94 18.45 -17.17
C TYR A 391 -8.19 18.00 -17.90
N ASN A 392 -8.92 17.03 -17.35
CA ASN A 392 -10.13 16.47 -17.96
C ASN A 392 -11.27 17.49 -18.12
N GLU A 393 -11.40 18.43 -17.19
CA GLU A 393 -12.39 19.52 -17.27
C GLU A 393 -11.99 20.58 -18.30
N THR A 394 -10.71 20.98 -18.31
CA THR A 394 -10.27 22.15 -19.09
C THR A 394 -9.84 21.78 -20.51
N ASN A 395 -9.37 20.55 -20.76
CA ASN A 395 -8.95 20.14 -22.10
C ASN A 395 -10.17 19.79 -22.97
N GLY A 396 -10.30 20.51 -24.09
CA GLY A 396 -11.43 20.35 -25.02
C GLY A 396 -11.31 19.19 -26.00
N LYS A 397 -10.15 18.50 -26.07
CA LYS A 397 -9.86 17.48 -27.09
C LYS A 397 -9.56 16.11 -26.50
N TYR A 398 -8.97 16.07 -25.33
CA TYR A 398 -8.47 14.85 -24.70
C TYR A 398 -9.08 14.66 -23.30
N PHE A 399 -9.11 13.40 -22.89
CA PHE A 399 -9.55 12.94 -21.59
C PHE A 399 -8.58 11.88 -21.09
N ILE A 400 -8.00 12.06 -19.91
CA ILE A 400 -7.09 11.07 -19.33
C ILE A 400 -7.92 10.06 -18.54
N GLU A 401 -7.77 8.78 -18.91
CA GLU A 401 -8.34 7.63 -18.22
C GLU A 401 -7.23 6.85 -17.53
N VAL A 402 -7.41 6.54 -16.25
CA VAL A 402 -6.43 5.75 -15.49
C VAL A 402 -6.71 4.27 -15.64
N THR A 403 -5.66 3.49 -15.93
CA THR A 403 -5.74 2.04 -16.10
C THR A 403 -4.82 1.29 -15.14
N ASP A 404 -5.26 0.11 -14.68
CA ASP A 404 -4.48 -0.85 -13.88
C ASP A 404 -4.21 -2.18 -14.61
N ARG A 405 -4.32 -2.19 -15.94
CA ARG A 405 -4.23 -3.39 -16.81
C ARG A 405 -3.04 -4.33 -16.51
N TYR A 406 -1.98 -3.78 -15.94
CA TYR A 406 -0.74 -4.51 -15.65
C TYR A 406 -0.58 -4.81 -14.17
N SER A 407 -1.60 -4.55 -13.34
CA SER A 407 -1.53 -4.96 -11.94
C SER A 407 -1.22 -6.45 -11.87
N SER A 408 -0.16 -6.82 -11.19
CA SER A 408 0.20 -8.21 -10.98
C SER A 408 -0.72 -8.79 -9.92
N GLY A 409 -1.17 -10.02 -10.12
CA GLY A 409 -1.77 -10.78 -9.04
C GLY A 409 -0.83 -10.78 -7.82
N SER A 410 -1.39 -10.88 -6.62
CA SER A 410 -0.62 -10.84 -5.39
C SER A 410 0.47 -11.92 -5.42
N SER A 411 1.70 -11.52 -5.16
CA SER A 411 2.69 -12.46 -4.65
C SER A 411 2.13 -13.03 -3.36
N ASN A 412 2.12 -14.35 -3.24
CA ASN A 412 1.67 -15.02 -2.01
C ASN A 412 2.67 -14.72 -0.89
N LEU A 413 2.48 -13.59 -0.20
CA LEU A 413 3.34 -13.14 0.88
C LEU A 413 3.40 -14.13 2.05
N ASN A 414 2.46 -15.10 2.12
CA ASN A 414 2.44 -16.15 3.15
C ASN A 414 3.68 -17.05 3.18
N SER A 415 4.41 -17.12 2.08
CA SER A 415 5.66 -17.89 2.00
C SER A 415 6.91 -17.05 2.25
N ILE A 416 6.78 -15.75 2.48
CA ILE A 416 7.88 -14.82 2.68
C ILE A 416 8.17 -14.71 4.17
N ASN A 417 9.39 -15.06 4.57
CA ASN A 417 9.81 -15.07 5.97
C ASN A 417 11.12 -14.28 6.20
N SER A 418 11.63 -13.62 5.18
CA SER A 418 12.87 -12.85 5.27
C SER A 418 12.94 -11.76 4.21
N ASP A 419 13.79 -10.75 4.43
CA ASP A 419 14.01 -9.65 3.48
C ASP A 419 14.55 -10.15 2.12
N ASP A 420 15.35 -11.20 2.11
CA ASP A 420 15.83 -11.84 0.87
C ASP A 420 14.69 -12.43 0.04
N GLU A 421 13.72 -13.07 0.68
CA GLU A 421 12.55 -13.65 0.02
C GLU A 421 11.61 -12.58 -0.50
N LEU A 422 11.44 -11.48 0.26
CA LEU A 422 10.64 -10.33 -0.15
C LEU A 422 11.24 -9.69 -1.41
N SER A 423 12.53 -9.35 -1.39
CA SER A 423 13.22 -8.76 -2.54
C SER A 423 13.19 -9.66 -3.79
N ARG A 424 13.29 -10.98 -3.61
CA ARG A 424 13.13 -11.91 -4.74
C ARG A 424 11.73 -11.82 -5.35
N SER A 425 10.69 -11.81 -4.52
CA SER A 425 9.30 -11.74 -4.97
C SER A 425 9.00 -10.43 -5.71
N GLU A 426 9.50 -9.31 -5.20
CA GLU A 426 9.37 -8.00 -5.83
C GLU A 426 10.07 -7.95 -7.20
N ASN A 427 11.31 -8.41 -7.28
CA ASN A 427 12.04 -8.48 -8.55
C ASN A 427 11.34 -9.36 -9.61
N GLU A 428 10.77 -10.50 -9.21
CA GLU A 428 10.01 -11.38 -10.13
C GLU A 428 8.74 -10.71 -10.64
N ARG A 429 8.02 -9.98 -9.77
CA ARG A 429 6.84 -9.21 -10.12
C ARG A 429 7.17 -8.10 -11.11
N ASP A 430 8.19 -7.29 -10.82
CA ASP A 430 8.57 -6.16 -11.64
C ASP A 430 9.10 -6.60 -13.01
N ALA A 431 9.82 -7.70 -13.08
CA ALA A 431 10.23 -8.31 -14.34
C ALA A 431 9.01 -8.76 -15.18
N ALA A 432 7.96 -9.32 -14.54
CA ALA A 432 6.75 -9.74 -15.24
C ALA A 432 5.96 -8.54 -15.81
N ILE A 433 5.81 -7.47 -15.02
CA ILE A 433 5.17 -6.22 -15.45
C ILE A 433 5.96 -5.60 -16.59
N SER A 434 7.27 -5.47 -16.43
CA SER A 434 8.20 -4.93 -17.41
C SER A 434 8.09 -5.62 -18.77
N ASN A 435 8.03 -6.96 -18.77
CA ASN A 435 7.89 -7.75 -20.00
C ASN A 435 6.56 -7.48 -20.71
N ARG A 436 5.45 -7.38 -19.98
CA ARG A 436 4.14 -7.09 -20.57
C ARG A 436 4.08 -5.68 -21.12
N LEU A 437 4.46 -4.68 -20.32
CA LEU A 437 4.49 -3.27 -20.73
C LEU A 437 5.35 -3.06 -21.99
N SER A 438 6.56 -3.63 -22.01
CA SER A 438 7.45 -3.47 -23.18
C SER A 438 6.85 -4.05 -24.45
N MET A 439 6.19 -5.21 -24.39
CA MET A 439 5.52 -5.81 -25.55
C MET A 439 4.35 -4.96 -26.03
N ASP A 440 3.51 -4.47 -25.12
CA ASP A 440 2.33 -3.69 -25.47
C ASP A 440 2.72 -2.30 -26.01
N ILE A 441 3.74 -1.65 -25.46
CA ILE A 441 4.28 -0.40 -26.00
C ILE A 441 4.77 -0.64 -27.44
N LEU A 442 5.58 -1.68 -27.68
CA LEU A 442 6.12 -1.95 -29.03
C LEU A 442 5.04 -2.34 -30.04
N SER A 443 3.95 -2.96 -29.60
CA SER A 443 2.81 -3.29 -30.47
C SER A 443 1.85 -2.11 -30.72
N GLY A 444 2.02 -1.00 -29.97
CA GLY A 444 1.12 0.15 -30.04
C GLY A 444 -0.19 -0.03 -29.25
N ASP A 445 -0.24 -1.03 -28.35
CA ASP A 445 -1.38 -1.30 -27.44
C ASP A 445 -1.04 -0.88 -25.99
N GLY A 446 0.08 -0.20 -25.78
CA GLY A 446 0.51 0.32 -24.49
C GLY A 446 -0.20 1.61 -24.09
N PRO A 447 -0.14 2.00 -22.81
CA PRO A 447 -0.59 3.29 -22.32
C PRO A 447 0.18 4.47 -22.93
N ASP A 448 -0.43 5.65 -22.89
CA ASP A 448 0.21 6.89 -23.37
C ASP A 448 1.19 7.45 -22.35
N MET A 449 0.85 7.33 -21.08
CA MET A 449 1.63 7.86 -19.96
C MET A 449 1.73 6.82 -18.84
N PHE A 450 2.76 6.96 -17.99
CA PHE A 450 3.05 6.05 -16.91
C PHE A 450 3.40 6.82 -15.65
N LEU A 451 2.80 6.42 -14.52
CA LEU A 451 3.21 6.87 -13.19
C LEU A 451 4.14 5.84 -12.55
N ASP A 452 5.13 6.33 -11.81
CA ASP A 452 5.94 5.57 -10.86
C ASP A 452 6.60 4.30 -11.41
N ILE A 453 7.00 4.35 -12.70
CA ILE A 453 7.71 3.24 -13.35
C ILE A 453 9.23 3.44 -13.39
N SER A 454 9.79 4.41 -12.67
CA SER A 454 11.23 4.71 -12.66
C SER A 454 12.10 3.52 -12.23
N HIS A 455 11.53 2.62 -11.41
CA HIS A 455 12.16 1.36 -10.98
C HIS A 455 12.15 0.27 -12.06
N ILE A 456 11.40 0.42 -13.14
CA ILE A 456 11.35 -0.54 -14.26
C ILE A 456 12.41 -0.13 -15.30
N ASP A 457 13.65 -0.38 -14.98
CA ASP A 457 14.83 0.08 -15.77
C ASP A 457 14.83 -0.36 -17.23
N ARG A 458 14.22 -1.50 -17.55
CA ARG A 458 14.05 -1.98 -18.92
C ARG A 458 13.34 -0.98 -19.81
N LEU A 459 12.42 -0.19 -19.26
CA LEU A 459 11.67 0.83 -20.00
C LEU A 459 12.43 2.16 -20.12
N ASN A 460 13.48 2.38 -19.31
CA ASN A 460 14.23 3.62 -19.25
C ASN A 460 15.17 3.82 -20.47
N ASN A 461 14.61 3.74 -21.67
CA ASN A 461 15.34 3.99 -22.92
C ASN A 461 14.42 4.52 -24.03
N SER A 462 15.03 4.99 -25.13
CA SER A 462 14.32 5.64 -26.25
C SER A 462 13.48 4.70 -27.12
N ASN A 463 13.49 3.40 -26.89
CA ASN A 463 12.60 2.47 -27.58
C ASN A 463 11.18 2.49 -26.99
N TYR A 464 11.05 2.89 -25.72
CA TYR A 464 9.79 2.86 -24.98
C TYR A 464 9.30 4.25 -24.57
N LEU A 465 10.21 5.14 -24.11
CA LEU A 465 9.86 6.41 -23.49
C LEU A 465 10.52 7.57 -24.22
N ILE A 466 9.83 8.72 -24.28
CA ILE A 466 10.40 9.94 -24.81
C ILE A 466 11.33 10.61 -23.78
N ASP A 467 12.27 11.40 -24.28
CA ASP A 467 13.15 12.22 -23.44
C ASP A 467 12.41 13.46 -22.93
N LEU A 468 12.21 13.54 -21.63
CA LEU A 468 11.56 14.66 -20.94
C LEU A 468 12.56 15.76 -20.48
N ALA A 469 13.87 15.56 -20.65
CA ALA A 469 14.89 16.56 -20.25
C ALA A 469 14.66 17.96 -20.85
N PRO A 470 14.19 18.13 -22.08
CA PRO A 470 13.90 19.47 -22.63
C PRO A 470 12.84 20.26 -21.85
N TYR A 471 11.93 19.58 -21.16
CA TYR A 471 10.83 20.22 -20.41
C TYR A 471 11.25 20.61 -18.98
N ALA A 472 12.33 20.02 -18.48
CA ALA A 472 12.93 20.35 -17.17
C ALA A 472 14.18 21.27 -17.30
N ALA A 473 14.68 21.52 -18.53
CA ALA A 473 15.95 22.20 -18.78
C ALA A 473 16.02 23.66 -18.30
N ASN A 474 14.88 24.32 -18.11
CA ASN A 474 14.82 25.74 -17.74
C ASN A 474 14.44 25.92 -16.25
N LEU A 475 14.44 24.87 -15.44
CA LEU A 475 14.21 25.00 -14.01
C LEU A 475 15.39 25.71 -13.34
N ASP A 476 15.08 26.73 -12.54
CA ASP A 476 16.05 27.53 -11.82
C ASP A 476 16.60 26.71 -10.62
N PRO A 477 17.94 26.41 -10.56
CA PRO A 477 18.52 25.62 -9.48
C PRO A 477 18.44 26.30 -8.10
N ASP A 478 18.20 27.61 -8.05
CA ASP A 478 17.96 28.32 -6.78
C ASP A 478 16.55 28.03 -6.24
N LYS A 479 15.63 27.61 -7.12
CA LYS A 479 14.23 27.32 -6.76
C LYS A 479 13.89 25.84 -6.77
N TYR A 480 14.65 25.03 -7.48
CA TYR A 480 14.34 23.60 -7.66
C TYR A 480 15.57 22.75 -7.36
N PHE A 481 15.34 21.55 -6.84
CA PHE A 481 16.37 20.52 -6.71
C PHE A 481 16.72 19.92 -8.08
N THR A 482 17.45 20.70 -8.93
CA THR A 482 17.80 20.23 -10.28
C THR A 482 18.76 19.04 -10.27
N ASN A 483 19.54 18.86 -9.20
CA ASN A 483 20.37 17.67 -9.00
C ASN A 483 19.54 16.37 -8.92
N ILE A 484 18.31 16.41 -8.41
CA ILE A 484 17.40 15.24 -8.39
C ILE A 484 17.04 14.84 -9.83
N ILE A 485 16.75 15.84 -10.67
CA ILE A 485 16.46 15.61 -12.08
C ILE A 485 17.68 15.09 -12.82
N ASP A 486 18.86 15.64 -12.52
CA ASP A 486 20.12 15.20 -13.12
C ASP A 486 20.48 13.77 -12.71
N ASN A 487 20.24 13.41 -11.45
CA ASN A 487 20.46 12.06 -10.93
C ASN A 487 19.49 11.02 -11.55
N ALA A 488 18.29 11.45 -11.97
CA ALA A 488 17.31 10.56 -12.61
C ALA A 488 17.58 10.34 -14.11
N LYS A 489 18.57 11.01 -14.71
CA LYS A 489 18.92 10.82 -16.14
C LYS A 489 19.65 9.50 -16.36
N VAL A 490 19.27 8.82 -17.42
CA VAL A 490 19.95 7.64 -17.95
C VAL A 490 20.61 8.05 -19.27
N ASP A 491 21.93 7.91 -19.36
CA ASP A 491 22.75 8.33 -20.53
C ASP A 491 22.43 9.76 -21.00
N GLY A 492 22.22 10.68 -20.05
CA GLY A 492 21.94 12.10 -20.30
C GLY A 492 20.50 12.43 -20.70
N LYS A 493 19.60 11.44 -20.78
CA LYS A 493 18.18 11.59 -21.09
C LYS A 493 17.30 11.35 -19.86
N LEU A 494 16.19 12.04 -19.78
CA LEU A 494 15.23 11.95 -18.67
C LEU A 494 13.98 11.21 -19.15
N TYR A 495 13.89 9.90 -18.89
CA TYR A 495 12.74 9.10 -19.30
C TYR A 495 11.60 9.15 -18.30
N ASN A 496 11.92 9.29 -17.00
CA ASN A 496 10.98 9.50 -15.92
C ASN A 496 11.27 10.86 -15.27
N LEU A 497 10.33 11.78 -15.37
CA LEU A 497 10.45 13.09 -14.72
C LEU A 497 10.01 12.93 -13.25
N PRO A 498 10.90 13.13 -12.27
CA PRO A 498 10.51 13.10 -10.86
C PRO A 498 9.47 14.18 -10.55
N LEU A 499 8.45 13.82 -9.78
CA LEU A 499 7.47 14.74 -9.18
C LEU A 499 7.76 14.91 -7.68
N CYS A 500 8.03 13.78 -7.02
CA CYS A 500 8.49 13.71 -5.65
C CYS A 500 9.71 12.79 -5.55
N PHE A 501 10.47 12.94 -4.49
CA PHE A 501 11.68 12.15 -4.26
C PHE A 501 11.83 11.76 -2.79
N GLY A 502 12.79 10.91 -2.51
CA GLY A 502 13.23 10.54 -1.17
C GLY A 502 14.75 10.56 -1.08
N ILE A 503 15.25 10.33 0.11
CA ILE A 503 16.67 10.15 0.40
C ILE A 503 16.88 8.85 1.15
N SER A 504 17.80 8.02 0.66
CA SER A 504 18.13 6.72 1.25
C SER A 504 19.57 6.73 1.78
N GLY A 505 19.74 6.25 3.00
CA GLY A 505 21.05 6.20 3.65
C GLY A 505 20.97 5.72 5.09
N ILE A 506 22.09 5.83 5.78
CA ILE A 506 22.24 5.48 7.20
C ILE A 506 22.02 6.74 8.04
N PHE A 507 20.89 6.82 8.69
CA PHE A 507 20.56 7.88 9.65
C PHE A 507 21.33 7.62 10.95
N THR A 508 22.12 8.60 11.37
CA THR A 508 23.01 8.42 12.53
C THR A 508 23.59 9.76 13.02
N ASN A 509 24.51 9.70 13.97
CA ASN A 509 25.30 10.83 14.37
C ASN A 509 26.39 11.14 13.33
N GLY A 510 26.48 12.39 12.87
CA GLY A 510 27.48 12.82 11.90
C GLY A 510 28.94 12.60 12.34
N ALA A 511 29.20 12.45 13.65
CA ALA A 511 30.52 12.12 14.17
C ALA A 511 31.03 10.73 13.74
N TYR A 512 30.13 9.87 13.24
CA TYR A 512 30.48 8.55 12.72
C TYR A 512 30.87 8.57 11.23
N ALA A 513 30.71 9.68 10.53
CA ALA A 513 31.06 9.78 9.12
C ALA A 513 32.55 9.41 8.91
N GLY A 514 32.83 8.66 7.86
CA GLY A 514 34.18 8.36 7.43
C GLY A 514 34.94 9.60 6.98
N ALA A 515 36.14 9.44 6.49
CA ALA A 515 37.03 10.52 6.07
C ALA A 515 36.45 11.44 4.98
N SER A 516 35.49 10.93 4.17
CA SER A 516 34.79 11.75 3.18
C SER A 516 33.87 12.80 3.80
N GLY A 517 33.39 12.57 5.03
CA GLY A 517 32.37 13.35 5.70
C GLY A 517 30.92 13.07 5.24
N PHE A 518 30.71 12.17 4.26
CA PHE A 518 29.41 11.91 3.65
C PHE A 518 28.92 10.47 3.77
N GLY A 519 29.82 9.52 4.00
CA GLY A 519 29.50 8.09 4.08
C GLY A 519 30.71 7.30 4.58
N PHE A 520 30.76 6.02 4.24
CA PHE A 520 31.78 5.10 4.70
C PHE A 520 32.52 4.46 3.53
N THR A 521 33.83 4.36 3.62
CA THR A 521 34.53 3.31 2.88
C THR A 521 34.17 1.94 3.49
N THR A 522 34.37 0.86 2.74
CA THR A 522 34.11 -0.49 3.25
C THR A 522 34.90 -0.80 4.54
N ALA A 523 36.13 -0.28 4.66
CA ALA A 523 36.94 -0.43 5.88
C ALA A 523 36.40 0.37 7.07
N GLU A 524 36.02 1.64 6.85
CA GLU A 524 35.42 2.49 7.88
C GLU A 524 34.10 1.94 8.39
N TYR A 525 33.31 1.31 7.50
CA TYR A 525 32.05 0.69 7.90
C TYR A 525 32.25 -0.54 8.79
N VAL A 526 33.34 -1.32 8.57
CA VAL A 526 33.73 -2.41 9.48
C VAL A 526 34.01 -1.87 10.89
N ASP A 527 34.69 -0.72 10.99
CA ASP A 527 34.93 -0.09 12.29
C ASP A 527 33.65 0.44 12.92
N PHE A 528 32.75 1.01 12.12
CA PHE A 528 31.43 1.47 12.57
C PHE A 528 30.57 0.28 13.04
N LEU A 529 30.56 -0.83 12.29
CA LEU A 529 29.87 -2.07 12.65
C LEU A 529 30.37 -2.66 13.98
N ARG A 530 31.70 -2.72 14.18
CA ARG A 530 32.29 -3.28 15.40
C ARG A 530 32.19 -2.36 16.61
N GLY A 531 32.23 -1.07 16.40
CA GLY A 531 32.14 -0.05 17.45
C GLY A 531 30.70 0.36 17.75
N PRO A 532 30.18 1.44 17.12
CA PRO A 532 28.85 1.96 17.42
C PRO A 532 27.70 0.97 17.28
N LEU A 533 27.76 0.07 16.31
CA LEU A 533 26.70 -0.93 16.06
C LEU A 533 26.84 -2.21 16.90
N ASN A 534 27.96 -2.37 17.64
CA ASN A 534 28.22 -3.54 18.47
C ASN A 534 28.03 -4.88 17.72
N GLY A 535 28.40 -4.92 16.44
CA GLY A 535 28.26 -6.08 15.55
C GLY A 535 26.88 -6.31 14.94
N ASN A 536 25.89 -5.44 15.20
CA ASN A 536 24.55 -5.54 14.64
C ASN A 536 24.42 -4.61 13.43
N ASP A 537 24.47 -5.17 12.21
CA ASP A 537 24.35 -4.40 10.99
C ASP A 537 22.93 -3.79 10.88
N VAL A 538 22.85 -2.57 10.33
CA VAL A 538 21.58 -1.88 10.04
C VAL A 538 20.97 -2.35 8.72
N ILE A 539 21.71 -3.08 7.90
CA ILE A 539 21.26 -3.68 6.63
C ILE A 539 21.00 -5.16 6.88
N SER A 540 19.75 -5.59 6.76
CA SER A 540 19.27 -6.91 7.17
C SER A 540 19.37 -8.01 6.11
N PHE A 541 19.90 -7.71 4.92
CA PHE A 541 20.01 -8.68 3.82
C PHE A 541 21.12 -9.73 4.02
N GLY A 542 20.94 -10.90 3.41
CA GLY A 542 22.02 -11.86 3.19
C GLY A 542 22.96 -11.44 2.05
N GLN A 543 24.12 -12.11 1.93
CA GLN A 543 25.18 -11.74 0.99
C GLN A 543 24.70 -11.35 -0.43
N PRO A 544 23.83 -12.12 -1.11
CA PRO A 544 23.47 -11.80 -2.49
C PRO A 544 22.70 -10.48 -2.63
N TYR A 545 21.72 -10.24 -1.77
CA TYR A 545 20.88 -9.04 -1.80
C TYR A 545 21.58 -7.84 -1.17
N TYR A 546 22.43 -8.06 -0.15
CA TYR A 546 23.29 -7.03 0.38
C TYR A 546 24.24 -6.49 -0.70
N PHE A 547 24.86 -7.40 -1.46
CA PHE A 547 25.70 -7.01 -2.59
C PHE A 547 24.93 -6.24 -3.65
N ALA A 548 23.73 -6.68 -4.01
CA ALA A 548 22.86 -5.98 -4.96
C ALA A 548 22.49 -4.58 -4.45
N CYS A 549 22.19 -4.41 -3.16
CA CYS A 549 21.93 -3.12 -2.54
C CYS A 549 23.12 -2.15 -2.72
N LEU A 550 24.34 -2.59 -2.39
CA LEU A 550 25.55 -1.76 -2.58
C LEU A 550 25.85 -1.49 -4.07
N PHE A 551 25.59 -2.45 -4.94
CA PHE A 551 25.74 -2.30 -6.38
C PHE A 551 24.78 -1.22 -6.91
N ASN A 552 23.51 -1.26 -6.52
CA ASN A 552 22.48 -0.31 -6.97
C ASN A 552 22.80 1.13 -6.58
N THR A 553 23.34 1.38 -5.38
CA THR A 553 23.80 2.71 -4.97
C THR A 553 25.04 3.19 -5.71
N SER A 554 25.73 2.29 -6.37
CA SER A 554 26.99 2.52 -7.13
C SER A 554 26.86 2.26 -8.63
N ARG A 555 25.63 2.04 -9.12
CA ARG A 555 25.35 1.56 -10.48
C ARG A 555 26.05 2.36 -11.58
N ASN A 556 26.10 3.67 -11.45
CA ASN A 556 26.77 4.57 -12.41
C ASN A 556 28.30 4.37 -12.51
N LYS A 557 28.92 3.60 -11.61
CA LYS A 557 30.32 3.18 -11.69
C LYS A 557 30.49 1.91 -12.55
N PHE A 558 29.45 1.10 -12.66
CA PHE A 558 29.46 -0.22 -13.29
C PHE A 558 28.80 -0.25 -14.65
N ILE A 559 27.85 0.67 -14.90
CA ILE A 559 27.09 0.73 -16.15
C ILE A 559 27.13 2.15 -16.68
N LYS A 560 27.64 2.32 -17.91
CA LYS A 560 27.74 3.60 -18.62
C LYS A 560 27.49 3.41 -20.10
N ASP A 561 26.72 4.27 -20.68
CA ASP A 561 26.43 4.26 -22.12
C ASP A 561 26.02 2.87 -22.63
N GLY A 562 25.16 2.16 -21.88
CA GLY A 562 24.70 0.82 -22.19
C GLY A 562 25.79 -0.28 -22.08
N LYS A 563 26.93 0.00 -21.43
CA LYS A 563 28.04 -0.95 -21.26
C LYS A 563 28.26 -1.27 -19.79
N ALA A 564 28.38 -2.56 -19.50
CA ALA A 564 28.76 -3.07 -18.19
C ALA A 564 30.28 -3.18 -18.07
N ASP A 565 30.86 -2.63 -17.00
CA ASP A 565 32.27 -2.82 -16.61
C ASP A 565 32.36 -3.06 -15.10
N PHE A 566 32.60 -4.31 -14.74
CA PHE A 566 32.79 -4.78 -13.37
C PHE A 566 34.24 -4.98 -12.98
N SER A 567 35.20 -4.67 -13.88
CA SER A 567 36.62 -4.89 -13.67
C SER A 567 37.27 -3.87 -12.73
N GLY A 568 36.53 -2.81 -12.36
CA GLY A 568 37.03 -1.72 -11.51
C GLY A 568 37.17 -2.11 -10.03
N PRO A 569 37.98 -1.33 -9.26
CA PRO A 569 38.23 -1.62 -7.84
C PRO A 569 36.99 -1.49 -6.95
N GLU A 570 35.98 -0.75 -7.36
CA GLU A 570 34.72 -0.57 -6.63
C GLU A 570 33.97 -1.89 -6.47
N PHE A 571 33.85 -2.66 -7.57
CA PHE A 571 33.17 -3.95 -7.55
C PHE A 571 33.87 -4.94 -6.63
N ALA A 572 35.22 -4.98 -6.71
CA ALA A 572 36.02 -5.83 -5.86
C ALA A 572 35.88 -5.44 -4.37
N ALA A 573 35.93 -4.14 -4.05
CA ALA A 573 35.86 -3.67 -2.68
C ALA A 573 34.52 -4.04 -2.01
N ILE A 574 33.38 -3.83 -2.69
CA ILE A 574 32.08 -4.20 -2.14
C ILE A 574 31.91 -5.74 -2.10
N ALA A 575 32.41 -6.49 -3.08
CA ALA A 575 32.31 -7.94 -3.10
C ALA A 575 33.13 -8.59 -1.96
N GLU A 576 34.35 -8.11 -1.71
CA GLU A 576 35.21 -8.57 -0.62
C GLU A 576 34.58 -8.23 0.74
N TYR A 577 34.10 -6.98 0.90
CA TYR A 577 33.40 -6.55 2.12
C TYR A 577 32.22 -7.49 2.44
N VAL A 578 31.35 -7.73 1.47
CA VAL A 578 30.15 -8.57 1.67
C VAL A 578 30.55 -10.00 2.02
N LYS A 579 31.51 -10.57 1.31
CA LYS A 579 32.00 -11.92 1.59
C LYS A 579 32.52 -12.11 3.02
N ASP A 580 33.25 -11.10 3.53
CA ASP A 580 33.97 -11.22 4.80
C ASP A 580 33.13 -10.82 6.02
N ASN A 581 32.06 -10.00 5.82
CA ASN A 581 31.35 -9.36 6.94
C ASN A 581 29.85 -9.63 6.96
N VAL A 582 29.22 -10.11 5.86
CA VAL A 582 27.77 -10.29 5.76
C VAL A 582 27.40 -11.78 5.87
N PRO A 583 26.33 -12.17 6.58
CA PRO A 583 25.88 -13.56 6.64
C PRO A 583 25.38 -14.05 5.27
N GLU A 584 25.48 -15.36 5.04
CA GLU A 584 25.04 -15.97 3.77
C GLU A 584 23.58 -15.67 3.41
N LYS A 585 22.73 -15.65 4.44
CA LYS A 585 21.28 -15.36 4.32
C LYS A 585 20.84 -14.35 5.35
N SER A 586 19.80 -13.59 5.05
CA SER A 586 19.09 -12.79 6.04
C SER A 586 18.50 -13.67 7.16
N LEU A 587 18.36 -13.12 8.35
CA LEU A 587 17.65 -13.79 9.44
C LEU A 587 16.16 -13.91 9.09
N SER A 588 15.57 -15.03 9.50
CA SER A 588 14.10 -15.15 9.45
C SER A 588 13.46 -14.16 10.42
N TRP A 589 12.38 -13.55 10.02
CA TRP A 589 11.62 -12.64 10.88
C TRP A 589 11.12 -13.32 12.15
N ASN A 590 10.85 -14.63 12.11
CA ASN A 590 10.48 -15.44 13.26
C ASN A 590 11.64 -15.76 14.22
N GLU A 591 12.90 -15.59 13.78
CA GLU A 591 14.11 -15.85 14.56
C GLU A 591 14.79 -14.58 15.10
N GLY A 592 14.04 -13.46 15.12
CA GLY A 592 14.56 -12.16 15.58
C GLY A 592 15.19 -11.32 14.48
N GLY A 593 15.00 -11.69 13.21
CA GLY A 593 15.26 -10.84 12.06
C GLY A 593 14.31 -9.61 12.10
N SER A 594 14.88 -8.43 11.97
CA SER A 594 14.09 -7.20 11.82
C SER A 594 13.56 -7.16 10.40
N SER A 595 12.25 -7.32 10.18
CA SER A 595 11.70 -7.03 8.87
C SER A 595 11.74 -5.51 8.65
N SER A 596 12.13 -5.08 7.46
CA SER A 596 11.88 -3.71 7.00
C SER A 596 10.38 -3.37 7.03
N PHE A 597 9.52 -4.40 6.97
CA PHE A 597 8.06 -4.31 7.12
C PHE A 597 7.59 -4.35 8.59
N GLY A 598 8.29 -5.05 9.48
CA GLY A 598 7.95 -5.19 10.91
C GLY A 598 8.40 -4.03 11.79
N SER A 599 9.07 -3.05 11.20
CA SER A 599 9.53 -1.84 11.89
C SER A 599 8.40 -0.96 12.46
N TYR A 600 7.16 -1.18 12.05
CA TYR A 600 5.99 -0.44 12.56
C TYR A 600 5.28 -1.10 13.77
N GLY A 601 5.86 -2.15 14.35
CA GLY A 601 5.30 -2.84 15.51
C GLY A 601 5.73 -2.24 16.85
N ALA A 602 5.06 -2.65 17.94
CA ALA A 602 5.22 -2.15 19.32
C ALA A 602 6.66 -2.11 19.87
N GLY A 603 7.54 -3.03 19.44
CA GLY A 603 8.96 -3.04 19.87
C GLY A 603 9.85 -1.98 19.22
N MET A 604 9.38 -1.26 18.22
CA MET A 604 10.14 -0.29 17.44
C MET A 604 10.56 0.95 18.25
N PHE A 605 9.81 1.30 19.27
CA PHE A 605 9.96 2.57 19.99
C PHE A 605 10.50 2.39 21.41
N GLU A 606 10.72 1.16 21.83
CA GLU A 606 11.15 0.86 23.19
C GLU A 606 12.61 1.22 23.42
N TYR A 607 13.45 1.21 22.37
CA TYR A 607 14.88 1.50 22.44
C TYR A 607 15.34 2.40 21.30
N THR A 608 16.16 3.39 21.63
CA THR A 608 16.87 4.18 20.61
C THR A 608 18.00 3.36 20.00
N LYS A 609 18.32 3.63 18.75
CA LYS A 609 19.38 2.95 17.97
C LYS A 609 20.51 3.92 17.63
N PRO A 610 21.76 3.47 17.58
CA PRO A 610 22.87 4.32 17.14
C PRO A 610 22.78 4.70 15.67
N ALA A 611 22.13 3.86 14.85
CA ALA A 611 21.90 4.13 13.44
C ALA A 611 20.70 3.34 12.90
N ILE A 612 20.12 3.83 11.78
CA ILE A 612 19.00 3.20 11.06
C ILE A 612 19.26 3.37 9.56
N TYR A 613 19.24 2.28 8.80
CA TYR A 613 19.20 2.33 7.34
C TYR A 613 17.75 2.39 6.89
N THR A 614 17.38 3.46 6.20
CA THR A 614 16.03 3.64 5.68
C THR A 614 15.99 4.66 4.53
N THR A 615 14.83 4.76 3.89
CA THR A 615 14.51 5.78 2.90
C THR A 615 13.42 6.68 3.47
N SER A 616 13.69 7.98 3.56
CA SER A 616 12.66 8.98 3.88
C SER A 616 12.15 9.62 2.60
N LYS A 617 10.84 9.62 2.40
CA LYS A 617 10.15 10.17 1.22
C LYS A 617 9.35 11.43 1.57
N ASP A 618 9.17 11.67 2.86
CA ASP A 618 8.41 12.80 3.40
C ASP A 618 8.98 13.23 4.77
N PHE A 619 8.44 14.34 5.27
CA PHE A 619 8.90 14.90 6.55
C PHE A 619 8.46 14.07 7.76
N ALA A 620 7.36 13.30 7.64
CA ALA A 620 6.93 12.40 8.69
C ALA A 620 7.96 11.29 8.91
N ASP A 621 8.33 10.57 7.84
CA ASP A 621 9.36 9.54 7.87
C ASP A 621 10.68 10.07 8.42
N TYR A 622 11.11 11.26 7.96
CA TYR A 622 12.36 11.88 8.40
C TYR A 622 12.35 12.17 9.91
N LEU A 623 11.35 12.92 10.38
CA LEU A 623 11.30 13.36 11.77
C LEU A 623 11.06 12.19 12.74
N ILE A 624 10.22 11.21 12.35
CA ILE A 624 10.01 9.99 13.13
C ILE A 624 11.30 9.17 13.24
N THR A 625 12.05 9.04 12.15
CA THR A 625 13.34 8.34 12.16
C THR A 625 14.32 9.00 13.14
N LEU A 626 14.36 10.32 13.20
CA LEU A 626 15.21 11.03 14.17
C LEU A 626 14.84 10.74 15.64
N GLN A 627 13.56 10.47 15.95
CA GLN A 627 13.15 10.09 17.31
C GLN A 627 13.66 8.72 17.74
N GLN A 628 13.98 7.86 16.77
CA GLN A 628 14.48 6.51 17.04
C GLN A 628 16.00 6.46 17.19
N LEU A 629 16.69 7.55 16.87
CA LEU A 629 18.14 7.65 17.04
C LEU A 629 18.52 7.98 18.48
N GLU A 630 19.64 7.44 18.96
CA GLU A 630 20.27 7.86 20.22
C GLU A 630 20.70 9.32 20.17
N SER A 631 21.24 9.74 19.02
CA SER A 631 21.67 11.13 18.78
C SER A 631 21.95 11.38 17.30
N GLY A 632 21.90 12.65 16.91
CA GLY A 632 22.32 13.12 15.59
C GLY A 632 21.17 13.20 14.59
N ASN A 633 21.48 13.73 13.42
CA ASN A 633 20.55 13.97 12.32
C ASN A 633 21.25 13.88 10.95
N ALA A 634 22.41 13.24 10.89
CA ALA A 634 23.13 13.03 9.65
C ALA A 634 22.54 11.83 8.89
N ILE A 635 22.58 11.91 7.58
CA ILE A 635 22.27 10.80 6.67
C ILE A 635 23.55 10.50 5.91
N LEU A 636 24.12 9.31 6.15
CA LEU A 636 25.38 8.88 5.57
C LEU A 636 25.14 7.84 4.49
N GLY A 637 26.05 7.80 3.50
CA GLY A 637 25.99 6.80 2.43
C GLY A 637 26.40 5.42 2.90
N LEU A 638 25.98 4.41 2.14
CA LEU A 638 26.34 3.01 2.35
C LEU A 638 27.83 2.75 2.09
N PRO A 639 28.38 1.61 2.58
CA PRO A 639 29.76 1.22 2.31
C PRO A 639 30.12 1.23 0.82
N SER A 640 31.18 1.92 0.46
CA SER A 640 31.65 2.09 -0.92
C SER A 640 33.17 2.16 -0.96
N LEU A 641 33.78 2.28 -2.14
CA LEU A 641 35.21 2.45 -2.24
C LEU A 641 35.67 3.84 -1.76
N ASP A 642 34.88 4.86 -2.05
CA ASP A 642 35.23 6.28 -1.87
C ASP A 642 34.48 6.98 -0.73
N GLY A 643 33.66 6.25 0.04
CA GLY A 643 32.88 6.83 1.14
C GLY A 643 31.85 7.85 0.67
N ARG A 644 31.18 7.58 -0.44
CA ARG A 644 30.18 8.48 -1.02
C ARG A 644 28.99 8.69 -0.08
N GLY A 645 28.26 9.77 -0.33
CA GLY A 645 27.08 10.15 0.46
C GLY A 645 25.84 9.32 0.18
N PRO A 646 24.74 9.67 0.82
CA PRO A 646 23.44 9.04 0.60
C PRO A 646 22.97 9.23 -0.86
N VAL A 647 21.99 8.43 -1.26
CA VAL A 647 21.46 8.47 -2.62
C VAL A 647 20.02 8.99 -2.63
N THR A 648 19.60 9.56 -3.75
CA THR A 648 18.21 9.96 -3.95
C THR A 648 17.39 8.80 -4.51
N VAL A 649 16.09 8.79 -4.20
CA VAL A 649 15.12 7.84 -4.70
C VAL A 649 13.98 8.62 -5.33
N VAL A 650 13.57 8.27 -6.53
CA VAL A 650 12.37 8.86 -7.14
C VAL A 650 11.15 8.19 -6.51
N SER A 651 10.36 8.93 -5.74
CA SER A 651 9.18 8.40 -5.05
C SER A 651 7.90 8.56 -5.86
N SER A 652 7.81 9.59 -6.70
CA SER A 652 6.76 9.73 -7.69
C SER A 652 7.32 10.31 -8.98
N SER A 653 6.87 9.82 -10.13
CA SER A 653 7.36 10.23 -11.45
C SER A 653 6.32 10.06 -12.54
N ILE A 654 6.49 10.81 -13.62
CA ILE A 654 5.72 10.70 -14.83
C ILE A 654 6.63 10.37 -16.03
N ALA A 655 6.18 9.44 -16.87
CA ALA A 655 6.82 9.11 -18.14
C ALA A 655 5.80 9.12 -19.29
N VAL A 656 6.29 9.30 -20.52
CA VAL A 656 5.44 9.35 -21.73
C VAL A 656 5.95 8.34 -22.74
N SER A 657 5.03 7.54 -23.29
CA SER A 657 5.32 6.52 -24.28
C SER A 657 5.81 7.12 -25.61
N VAL A 658 6.75 6.45 -26.27
CA VAL A 658 7.11 6.77 -27.66
C VAL A 658 5.97 6.49 -28.63
N GLN A 659 5.01 5.66 -28.24
CA GLN A 659 3.82 5.29 -29.03
C GLN A 659 2.56 6.03 -28.57
N ALA A 660 2.70 7.01 -27.65
CA ALA A 660 1.55 7.80 -27.18
C ALA A 660 0.76 8.36 -28.35
N TYR A 661 -0.56 8.28 -28.28
CA TYR A 661 -1.48 8.73 -29.33
C TYR A 661 -1.25 10.19 -29.71
N ASP A 662 -1.09 11.06 -28.72
CA ASP A 662 -0.72 12.48 -28.91
C ASP A 662 0.29 12.90 -27.84
N LYS A 663 1.57 12.93 -28.23
CA LYS A 663 2.67 13.29 -27.32
C LYS A 663 2.58 14.72 -26.81
N ASP A 664 2.13 15.66 -27.67
CA ASP A 664 2.01 17.06 -27.27
C ASP A 664 0.94 17.22 -26.19
N ALA A 665 -0.18 16.50 -26.28
CA ALA A 665 -1.22 16.48 -25.27
C ALA A 665 -0.73 15.84 -23.95
N CYS A 666 0.06 14.77 -24.01
CA CYS A 666 0.71 14.20 -22.84
C CYS A 666 1.68 15.19 -22.18
N ILE A 667 2.46 15.94 -22.99
CA ILE A 667 3.37 16.97 -22.47
C ILE A 667 2.61 18.15 -21.85
N GLU A 668 1.42 18.49 -22.33
CA GLU A 668 0.57 19.48 -21.65
C GLU A 668 0.23 19.03 -20.22
N PHE A 669 -0.08 17.75 -20.05
CA PHE A 669 -0.32 17.20 -18.70
C PHE A 669 0.95 17.17 -17.85
N VAL A 670 2.10 16.76 -18.40
CA VAL A 670 3.40 16.83 -17.72
C VAL A 670 3.71 18.25 -17.22
N LYS A 671 3.44 19.28 -18.04
CA LYS A 671 3.63 20.68 -17.63
C LYS A 671 2.65 21.11 -16.53
N LEU A 672 1.43 20.59 -16.53
CA LEU A 672 0.46 20.84 -15.46
C LEU A 672 0.97 20.27 -14.14
N LEU A 673 1.52 19.04 -14.14
CA LEU A 673 2.11 18.42 -12.94
C LEU A 673 3.30 19.20 -12.37
N MET A 674 4.06 19.89 -13.23
CA MET A 674 5.17 20.77 -12.82
C MET A 674 4.75 22.20 -12.50
N SER A 675 3.46 22.54 -12.57
CA SER A 675 2.98 23.87 -12.19
C SER A 675 3.11 24.10 -10.68
N ASP A 676 3.27 25.39 -10.29
CA ASP A 676 3.35 25.77 -8.87
C ASP A 676 2.15 25.27 -8.06
N GLU A 677 0.96 25.27 -8.66
CA GLU A 677 -0.27 24.80 -8.01
C GLU A 677 -0.17 23.32 -7.61
N ILE A 678 0.16 22.45 -8.55
CA ILE A 678 0.22 21.00 -8.30
C ILE A 678 1.45 20.64 -7.46
N GLN A 679 2.60 21.30 -7.64
CA GLN A 679 3.78 21.10 -6.79
C GLN A 679 3.50 21.52 -5.33
N LYS A 680 2.67 22.52 -5.12
CA LYS A 680 2.21 22.92 -3.79
C LYS A 680 1.30 21.85 -3.18
N GLU A 681 0.35 21.30 -3.95
CA GLU A 681 -0.53 20.21 -3.48
C GLU A 681 0.29 18.97 -3.04
N TYR A 682 1.28 18.55 -3.84
CA TYR A 682 2.20 17.49 -3.42
C TYR A 682 2.89 17.79 -2.09
N SER A 683 3.28 19.06 -1.86
CA SER A 683 3.96 19.44 -0.61
C SER A 683 3.03 19.40 0.61
N LEU A 684 1.73 19.68 0.44
CA LEU A 684 0.74 19.65 1.53
C LEU A 684 0.60 18.25 2.15
N ASN A 685 0.89 17.20 1.38
CA ASN A 685 0.93 15.82 1.88
C ASN A 685 2.24 15.48 2.63
N GLY A 686 3.13 16.46 2.83
CA GLY A 686 4.42 16.25 3.50
C GLY A 686 5.53 15.70 2.63
N SER A 687 5.26 15.37 1.36
CA SER A 687 6.22 14.78 0.42
C SER A 687 7.40 15.71 0.12
N PHE A 688 8.57 15.11 -0.16
CA PHE A 688 9.72 15.88 -0.65
C PHE A 688 9.50 16.22 -2.13
N VAL A 689 9.22 17.49 -2.38
CA VAL A 689 8.93 18.03 -3.72
C VAL A 689 10.14 18.74 -4.32
N LEU A 690 10.17 18.84 -5.65
CA LEU A 690 11.27 19.49 -6.36
C LEU A 690 11.38 21.00 -6.07
N ASN A 691 10.29 21.68 -5.77
CA ASN A 691 10.28 23.11 -5.44
C ASN A 691 10.82 23.33 -4.02
N ARG A 692 11.98 24.00 -3.89
CA ARG A 692 12.70 24.21 -2.64
C ARG A 692 11.96 25.12 -1.66
N GLU A 693 11.18 26.07 -2.15
CA GLU A 693 10.38 26.95 -1.29
C GLU A 693 9.27 26.14 -0.59
N TYR A 694 8.55 25.31 -1.34
CA TYR A 694 7.52 24.45 -0.78
C TYR A 694 8.11 23.36 0.12
N PHE A 695 9.20 22.73 -0.29
CA PHE A 695 9.94 21.79 0.57
C PHE A 695 10.29 22.40 1.92
N ARG A 696 10.89 23.63 1.93
CA ARG A 696 11.28 24.30 3.16
C ARG A 696 10.09 24.70 4.00
N THR A 697 9.06 25.29 3.41
CA THR A 697 7.85 25.74 4.12
C THR A 697 7.17 24.54 4.80
N THR A 698 6.96 23.46 4.06
CA THR A 698 6.35 22.23 4.59
C THR A 698 7.21 21.57 5.67
N GLY A 699 8.54 21.59 5.50
CA GLY A 699 9.45 21.06 6.52
C GLY A 699 9.40 21.85 7.83
N GLU A 700 9.29 23.18 7.76
CA GLU A 700 9.15 24.02 8.94
C GLU A 700 7.79 23.79 9.64
N GLU A 701 6.72 23.62 8.87
CA GLU A 701 5.39 23.25 9.39
C GLU A 701 5.40 21.88 10.04
N ALA A 702 6.09 20.90 9.45
CA ALA A 702 6.28 19.58 10.03
C ALA A 702 7.01 19.63 11.38
N VAL A 703 8.09 20.42 11.48
CA VAL A 703 8.80 20.65 12.75
C VAL A 703 7.86 21.21 13.80
N ASP A 704 7.04 22.20 13.46
CA ASP A 704 6.07 22.81 14.36
C ASP A 704 4.99 21.81 14.80
N TYR A 705 4.49 21.00 13.88
CA TYR A 705 3.49 19.96 14.14
C TYR A 705 4.05 18.90 15.10
N TYR A 706 5.18 18.29 14.78
CA TYR A 706 5.78 17.21 15.58
C TYR A 706 6.28 17.67 16.95
N ASN A 707 6.64 18.93 17.13
CA ASN A 707 6.93 19.49 18.45
C ASN A 707 5.70 19.69 19.33
N LYS A 708 4.53 19.91 18.74
CA LYS A 708 3.24 20.08 19.46
C LYS A 708 2.52 18.75 19.72
N THR A 709 2.75 17.76 18.88
CA THR A 709 2.07 16.46 18.94
C THR A 709 2.79 15.54 19.91
N THR A 710 2.06 14.83 20.79
CA THR A 710 2.67 13.87 21.73
C THR A 710 3.02 12.57 21.00
N VAL A 711 4.10 11.87 21.39
CA VAL A 711 4.49 10.58 20.81
C VAL A 711 3.39 9.53 21.02
N SER A 712 2.68 9.56 22.14
CA SER A 712 1.53 8.69 22.40
C SER A 712 0.39 8.91 21.40
N SER A 713 0.15 10.15 20.94
CA SER A 713 -0.85 10.41 19.91
C SER A 713 -0.40 10.01 18.49
N LEU A 714 0.91 9.95 18.23
CA LEU A 714 1.44 9.50 16.94
C LEU A 714 1.32 7.97 16.74
N PHE A 715 1.28 7.19 17.81
CA PHE A 715 1.37 5.73 17.76
C PHE A 715 0.31 4.99 18.57
N GLY A 716 -0.85 5.62 18.82
CA GLY A 716 -1.98 4.93 19.46
C GLY A 716 -1.80 4.63 20.95
N GLY A 717 -1.06 5.45 21.68
CA GLY A 717 -1.05 5.42 23.16
C GLY A 717 -0.13 4.39 23.81
N TYR A 718 0.61 3.59 23.06
CA TYR A 718 1.43 2.50 23.61
C TYR A 718 2.83 2.92 24.11
N PHE A 719 3.27 4.18 23.92
CA PHE A 719 4.66 4.57 24.21
C PHE A 719 4.75 5.88 24.98
N GLU A 720 5.01 5.79 26.27
CA GLU A 720 5.49 6.91 27.10
C GLU A 720 7.02 7.07 26.94
N LYS A 721 7.48 7.83 25.94
CA LYS A 721 8.72 8.59 26.17
C LYS A 721 8.36 9.74 27.09
N THR A 722 9.00 9.79 28.27
CA THR A 722 8.89 10.96 29.15
C THR A 722 9.26 12.22 28.37
N PRO A 723 8.58 13.36 28.57
CA PRO A 723 8.85 14.61 27.85
C PRO A 723 10.33 15.05 27.88
N GLU A 724 11.08 14.58 28.88
CA GLU A 724 12.48 14.93 29.11
C GLU A 724 13.48 14.30 28.11
N ASN A 725 13.07 13.22 27.42
CA ASN A 725 13.92 12.45 26.50
C ASN A 725 13.54 12.59 25.03
N ARG A 726 12.66 13.53 24.68
CA ARG A 726 12.25 13.76 23.28
C ARG A 726 13.29 14.60 22.53
N VAL A 727 13.54 14.20 21.27
CA VAL A 727 14.22 15.09 20.34
C VAL A 727 13.35 16.33 20.12
N LYS A 728 13.87 17.51 20.42
CA LYS A 728 13.22 18.75 20.07
C LYS A 728 13.67 19.13 18.65
N TYR A 729 12.71 19.12 17.73
CA TYR A 729 12.99 19.49 16.37
C TYR A 729 13.19 21.00 16.22
N THR A 730 14.05 21.38 15.30
CA THR A 730 14.34 22.77 14.96
C THR A 730 14.43 22.91 13.44
N LYS A 731 14.38 24.16 12.95
CA LYS A 731 14.60 24.45 11.52
C LYS A 731 15.97 23.98 11.02
N GLU A 732 16.95 23.86 11.92
CA GLU A 732 18.27 23.33 11.59
C GLU A 732 18.23 21.89 11.06
N HIS A 733 17.26 21.07 11.50
CA HIS A 733 17.07 19.72 10.95
C HIS A 733 16.67 19.78 9.47
N ILE A 734 15.84 20.77 9.09
CA ILE A 734 15.45 20.99 7.71
C ILE A 734 16.63 21.53 6.89
N ASP A 735 17.44 22.44 7.46
CA ASP A 735 18.65 22.94 6.79
C ASP A 735 19.67 21.83 6.53
N VAL A 736 19.87 20.92 7.50
CA VAL A 736 20.75 19.74 7.35
C VAL A 736 20.22 18.81 6.26
N LEU A 737 18.92 18.51 6.28
CA LEU A 737 18.28 17.66 5.28
C LEU A 737 18.40 18.27 3.88
N GLU A 738 18.06 19.54 3.70
CA GLU A 738 18.16 20.24 2.41
C GLU A 738 19.61 20.24 1.89
N ASN A 739 20.58 20.55 2.75
CA ASN A 739 22.00 20.50 2.38
C ASN A 739 22.45 19.10 1.99
N THR A 740 21.98 18.07 2.69
CA THR A 740 22.27 16.67 2.34
C THR A 740 21.71 16.33 0.96
N ILE A 741 20.46 16.70 0.69
CA ILE A 741 19.81 16.48 -0.62
C ILE A 741 20.58 17.19 -1.74
N LEU A 742 20.96 18.44 -1.56
CA LEU A 742 21.73 19.22 -2.55
C LEU A 742 23.11 18.59 -2.89
N ASN A 743 23.70 17.85 -1.94
CA ASN A 743 24.97 17.18 -2.13
C ASN A 743 24.83 15.72 -2.63
N CYS A 744 23.62 15.19 -2.77
CA CYS A 744 23.41 13.89 -3.38
C CYS A 744 23.78 13.93 -4.87
N SER A 745 24.74 13.12 -5.28
CA SER A 745 25.28 13.07 -6.64
C SER A 745 24.83 11.84 -7.45
N SER A 746 23.97 10.99 -6.88
CA SER A 746 23.47 9.79 -7.53
C SER A 746 22.08 9.43 -7.02
N ALA A 747 21.30 8.77 -7.87
CA ALA A 747 20.09 8.07 -7.49
C ALA A 747 20.38 6.57 -7.37
N THR A 748 19.66 5.89 -6.49
CA THR A 748 19.57 4.44 -6.56
C THR A 748 18.52 4.05 -7.57
N THR A 749 18.79 2.99 -8.32
CA THR A 749 17.84 2.35 -9.22
C THR A 749 17.90 0.85 -8.98
N GLU A 750 16.75 0.23 -8.77
CA GLU A 750 16.65 -1.22 -8.63
C GLU A 750 16.28 -1.81 -9.98
N ASP A 751 17.22 -2.50 -10.59
CA ASP A 751 17.08 -3.16 -11.88
C ASP A 751 16.84 -4.65 -11.66
N ALA A 752 15.60 -5.09 -11.73
CA ALA A 752 15.22 -6.47 -11.44
C ALA A 752 15.97 -7.51 -12.30
N ASP A 753 16.22 -7.22 -13.58
CA ASP A 753 16.93 -8.13 -14.48
C ASP A 753 18.42 -8.22 -14.11
N ILE A 754 19.05 -7.07 -13.79
CA ILE A 754 20.46 -7.02 -13.37
C ILE A 754 20.62 -7.61 -11.98
N ASN A 755 19.75 -7.23 -11.03
CA ASN A 755 19.76 -7.80 -9.69
C ASN A 755 19.64 -9.32 -9.72
N LYS A 756 18.78 -9.87 -10.57
CA LYS A 756 18.65 -11.31 -10.76
C LYS A 756 19.98 -11.95 -11.18
N VAL A 757 20.71 -11.35 -12.13
CA VAL A 757 22.02 -11.85 -12.55
C VAL A 757 23.03 -11.84 -11.40
N LEU A 758 23.07 -10.74 -10.63
CA LEU A 758 24.00 -10.61 -9.50
C LEU A 758 23.69 -11.61 -8.38
N VAL A 759 22.41 -11.74 -8.02
CA VAL A 759 21.94 -12.66 -6.98
C VAL A 759 22.20 -14.13 -7.37
N GLU A 760 22.15 -14.48 -8.66
CA GLU A 760 22.45 -15.82 -9.14
C GLU A 760 23.96 -16.12 -9.22
N GLU A 761 24.82 -15.17 -9.61
CA GLU A 761 26.24 -15.42 -9.89
C GLU A 761 27.16 -15.17 -8.68
N MET A 762 26.88 -14.15 -7.86
CA MET A 762 27.76 -13.76 -6.75
C MET A 762 27.90 -14.82 -5.65
N PRO A 763 26.89 -15.68 -5.34
CA PRO A 763 27.05 -16.75 -4.36
C PRO A 763 28.21 -17.71 -4.63
N ALA A 764 28.59 -17.92 -5.91
CA ALA A 764 29.73 -18.76 -6.27
C ALA A 764 31.07 -18.16 -5.80
N TYR A 765 31.18 -16.84 -5.72
CA TYR A 765 32.35 -16.17 -5.12
C TYR A 765 32.28 -16.18 -3.59
N PHE A 766 31.13 -15.88 -3.02
CA PHE A 766 30.97 -15.82 -1.56
C PHE A 766 31.26 -17.17 -0.90
N SER A 767 30.79 -18.27 -1.50
CA SER A 767 31.09 -19.63 -1.03
C SER A 767 32.51 -20.15 -1.38
N GLY A 768 33.30 -19.37 -2.12
CA GLY A 768 34.63 -19.75 -2.54
C GLY A 768 34.70 -20.78 -3.68
N GLN A 769 33.57 -21.08 -4.35
CA GLN A 769 33.54 -22.01 -5.49
C GLN A 769 34.22 -21.45 -6.73
N LYS A 770 34.19 -20.11 -6.90
CA LYS A 770 34.84 -19.40 -8.00
C LYS A 770 35.66 -18.23 -7.46
N THR A 771 36.70 -17.82 -8.22
CA THR A 771 37.41 -16.57 -7.93
C THR A 771 36.53 -15.38 -8.33
N LEU A 772 36.83 -14.21 -7.76
CA LEU A 772 36.11 -12.98 -8.11
C LEU A 772 36.20 -12.69 -9.62
N ASP A 773 37.40 -12.81 -10.23
CA ASP A 773 37.60 -12.61 -11.67
C ASP A 773 36.76 -13.55 -12.54
N GLN A 774 36.49 -14.79 -12.08
CA GLN A 774 35.64 -15.73 -12.79
C GLN A 774 34.18 -15.31 -12.74
N VAL A 775 33.70 -14.85 -11.57
CA VAL A 775 32.34 -14.39 -11.40
C VAL A 775 32.11 -13.07 -12.14
N ILE A 776 33.05 -12.12 -12.03
CA ILE A 776 33.00 -10.84 -12.77
C ILE A 776 32.76 -11.08 -14.27
N ARG A 777 33.57 -11.99 -14.89
CA ARG A 777 33.42 -12.25 -16.34
C ARG A 777 32.03 -12.78 -16.69
N ILE A 778 31.50 -13.69 -15.88
CA ILE A 778 30.18 -14.29 -16.13
C ILE A 778 29.05 -13.25 -15.89
N ALA A 779 29.07 -12.56 -14.75
CA ALA A 779 28.07 -11.57 -14.40
C ALA A 779 28.07 -10.40 -15.39
N GLN A 780 29.25 -9.88 -15.77
CA GLN A 780 29.39 -8.81 -16.74
C GLN A 780 28.85 -9.22 -18.11
N ASP A 781 29.19 -10.44 -18.62
CA ASP A 781 28.68 -10.93 -19.91
C ASP A 781 27.16 -11.12 -19.89
N ARG A 782 26.60 -11.61 -18.77
CA ARG A 782 25.15 -11.73 -18.60
C ARG A 782 24.45 -10.37 -18.53
N VAL A 783 24.99 -9.44 -17.74
CA VAL A 783 24.44 -8.09 -17.62
C VAL A 783 24.54 -7.35 -18.96
N GLN A 784 25.67 -7.50 -19.70
CA GLN A 784 25.77 -6.90 -21.02
C GLN A 784 24.71 -7.42 -21.98
N LYS A 785 24.36 -8.70 -21.95
CA LYS A 785 23.26 -9.24 -22.76
C LYS A 785 21.92 -8.63 -22.37
N VAL A 786 21.66 -8.43 -21.08
CA VAL A 786 20.45 -7.74 -20.62
C VAL A 786 20.41 -6.31 -21.18
N LEU A 787 21.54 -5.59 -21.14
CA LEU A 787 21.63 -4.24 -21.69
C LEU A 787 21.47 -4.22 -23.23
N ASP A 788 22.10 -5.15 -23.93
CA ASP A 788 22.01 -5.27 -25.40
C ASP A 788 20.58 -5.60 -25.87
N GLU A 789 19.81 -6.36 -25.09
CA GLU A 789 18.40 -6.66 -25.38
C GLU A 789 17.46 -5.45 -25.20
N ARG A 790 17.89 -4.44 -24.46
CA ARG A 790 17.15 -3.19 -24.24
C ARG A 790 17.37 -2.16 -25.35
N GLY A 791 18.45 -2.27 -26.12
CA GLY A 791 18.81 -1.43 -27.24
C GLY A 791 19.90 -0.45 -26.91
#